data_eae211a154fb7d608aa397cb57b0e1db
#
_entry.id   eae211a154fb7d608aa397cb57b0e1db
#
_cell.length_a   1.000
_cell.length_b   1.000
_cell.length_c   1.000
_cell.angle_alpha   90.00
_cell.angle_beta   90.00
_cell.angle_gamma   90.00
#
_symmetry.space_group_name_H-M   'P 1'
#
loop_
_entity.id
_entity.type
_entity.pdbx_description
1 polymer ?
#
loop_
_entity_poly.entity_id
_entity_poly.type
_entity_poly.pdbx_seq_one_letter_code
_entity_poly.pdbx_strand_id
1 'polypeptide(L)'
;MTPSATYRLQLQPDFPFAAAEKAVPYLAALGVSHLHLSPVLEAVPGSAHGYDVVDHSRVRAELGGEEGLRSLASAAREHGLGLVLDIVPNHMAASPRHNRRLWEVLREGAASPYARWFDIDWAAGGGQVLLPVLAGPLGQELEHLAVDGEVLRYHDLEFPLRAGTADLPLPRLLEEQHYRLGWWRLARTELNYRRFFTVPELIGVRVEHPEVFEDTHAKVLELLRDGVLDGLRIDHPDGLAAPAAYLERLDEATGGRWTVVEKILTGDEHLPAEWAVAGTTGYDALRRIDGLFTDPSGAAELLGRYREFAGPPGDRGGDWAATVRRAAYRVATHELAAEAAWLTRLAAAICDRDPALRDHAPWALRTAIRELLVRIPVYRPYVTAGEPPTRIAEETLTDEAVRDAKTVFSVPEEAAAVDVVRDLALGRLGGGEEQAAFCARFAQTASALHAKSVEDTAFYRYVPLISATEVGGDPGQPAVSPGEFHSFASRIARDWPATGTVLTTHDTKRSADVRARIAVLSQCPERWAALVAELTAATPVAAPDPQLAWVAWQSAYGCAEMPADELGERLEPALLKAVREAGLFTSWTESDPAYERAVSDFVAAGPGHGEGVTRGLIAEFADALAPHVRAQVLGAALVHLTMPGVPDLYQGTESEYLALVDPDNRRPFRRPDVPDEKQTLTATALGLRRELPGVFGESGAYAPLTATGRAAPHLLAFCRSGAVVTAVTRLSLRLAEGGGWRDTVLELPDGGPWRDLLSASPGREFTGGTVAAGELFAERPVALLRRVGS
;
A
#
# COMPACT_ATOMS: atom_id res chain seq x y z
N MET A 1 -21.66 13.78 -0.24
CA MET A 1 -22.49 12.57 -0.47
C MET A 1 -21.55 11.37 -0.51
N THR A 2 -21.87 10.31 0.21
CA THR A 2 -21.06 9.08 0.22
C THR A 2 -21.16 8.36 -1.12
N PRO A 3 -20.04 7.99 -1.77
CA PRO A 3 -20.05 7.19 -2.98
C PRO A 3 -20.72 5.83 -2.78
N SER A 4 -21.41 5.30 -3.79
CA SER A 4 -21.85 3.89 -3.78
C SER A 4 -20.75 2.94 -4.24
N ALA A 5 -19.87 3.41 -5.11
CA ALA A 5 -18.65 2.76 -5.58
C ALA A 5 -17.77 3.80 -6.28
N THR A 6 -16.46 3.65 -6.19
CA THR A 6 -15.48 4.49 -6.89
C THR A 6 -14.73 3.68 -7.94
N TYR A 7 -14.18 4.36 -8.94
CA TYR A 7 -13.32 3.75 -9.95
C TYR A 7 -12.04 4.56 -10.10
N ARG A 8 -10.91 3.97 -9.71
CA ARG A 8 -9.62 4.64 -9.71
C ARG A 8 -8.99 4.66 -11.08
N LEU A 9 -8.71 5.88 -11.58
CA LEU A 9 -7.96 6.16 -12.79
C LEU A 9 -6.57 6.69 -12.45
N GLN A 10 -5.55 6.07 -13.03
CA GLN A 10 -4.17 6.52 -12.90
C GLN A 10 -3.86 7.51 -14.03
N LEU A 11 -3.91 8.81 -13.69
CA LEU A 11 -3.64 9.89 -14.62
C LEU A 11 -2.13 10.09 -14.82
N GLN A 12 -1.73 10.24 -16.07
CA GLN A 12 -0.34 10.43 -16.48
C GLN A 12 -0.31 11.11 -17.84
N PRO A 13 0.84 11.59 -18.35
CA PRO A 13 0.89 12.26 -19.65
C PRO A 13 0.27 11.45 -20.80
N ASP A 14 0.42 10.12 -20.78
CA ASP A 14 -0.17 9.22 -21.78
C ASP A 14 -1.66 8.91 -21.53
N PHE A 15 -2.19 9.30 -20.37
CA PHE A 15 -3.61 9.19 -20.02
C PHE A 15 -4.08 10.45 -19.27
N PRO A 16 -4.16 11.62 -19.96
CA PRO A 16 -4.57 12.88 -19.36
C PRO A 16 -6.09 12.99 -19.17
N PHE A 17 -6.58 14.12 -18.63
CA PHE A 17 -8.02 14.37 -18.41
C PHE A 17 -8.89 14.13 -19.63
N ALA A 18 -8.44 14.56 -20.82
CA ALA A 18 -9.17 14.32 -22.06
C ALA A 18 -9.33 12.84 -22.45
N ALA A 19 -8.41 11.98 -22.01
CA ALA A 19 -8.53 10.54 -22.17
C ALA A 19 -9.49 9.94 -21.15
N ALA A 20 -9.42 10.40 -19.89
CA ALA A 20 -10.35 10.02 -18.83
C ALA A 20 -11.79 10.43 -19.16
N GLU A 21 -12.00 11.63 -19.73
CA GLU A 21 -13.31 12.11 -20.18
C GLU A 21 -13.97 11.17 -21.19
N LYS A 22 -13.20 10.61 -22.13
CA LYS A 22 -13.70 9.62 -23.09
C LYS A 22 -14.13 8.30 -22.44
N ALA A 23 -13.59 7.96 -21.26
CA ALA A 23 -13.97 6.76 -20.52
C ALA A 23 -15.25 6.95 -19.68
N VAL A 24 -15.66 8.18 -19.40
CA VAL A 24 -16.81 8.51 -18.53
C VAL A 24 -18.10 7.77 -18.93
N PRO A 25 -18.55 7.75 -20.20
CA PRO A 25 -19.77 7.05 -20.57
C PRO A 25 -19.72 5.54 -20.27
N TYR A 26 -18.57 4.92 -20.48
CA TYR A 26 -18.34 3.51 -20.17
C TYR A 26 -18.42 3.25 -18.68
N LEU A 27 -17.72 4.04 -17.86
CA LEU A 27 -17.67 3.89 -16.41
C LEU A 27 -19.04 4.16 -15.75
N ALA A 28 -19.77 5.13 -16.26
CA ALA A 28 -21.16 5.37 -15.86
C ALA A 28 -22.09 4.18 -16.16
N ALA A 29 -21.93 3.56 -17.35
CA ALA A 29 -22.67 2.37 -17.73
C ALA A 29 -22.29 1.14 -16.92
N LEU A 30 -21.02 1.04 -16.48
CA LEU A 30 -20.54 -0.01 -15.57
C LEU A 30 -21.26 0.06 -14.20
N GLY A 31 -21.67 1.25 -13.75
CA GLY A 31 -22.46 1.42 -12.54
C GLY A 31 -21.73 2.07 -11.37
N VAL A 32 -20.51 2.55 -11.53
CA VAL A 32 -19.82 3.34 -10.49
C VAL A 32 -20.51 4.69 -10.27
N SER A 33 -20.30 5.29 -9.10
CA SER A 33 -20.88 6.60 -8.77
C SER A 33 -19.87 7.74 -8.82
N HIS A 34 -18.57 7.44 -8.67
CA HIS A 34 -17.52 8.44 -8.67
C HIS A 34 -16.26 7.91 -9.37
N LEU A 35 -15.54 8.81 -10.02
CA LEU A 35 -14.18 8.57 -10.45
C LEU A 35 -13.23 8.94 -9.32
N HIS A 36 -12.26 8.09 -9.03
CA HIS A 36 -11.19 8.33 -8.08
C HIS A 36 -9.93 8.68 -8.88
N LEU A 37 -9.50 9.91 -8.83
CA LEU A 37 -8.36 10.40 -9.60
C LEU A 37 -7.07 10.27 -8.79
N SER A 38 -6.00 9.77 -9.40
CA SER A 38 -4.64 9.91 -8.87
C SER A 38 -4.27 11.39 -8.70
N PRO A 39 -3.16 11.75 -8.00
CA PRO A 39 -2.82 13.15 -7.75
C PRO A 39 -2.75 14.00 -9.02
N VAL A 40 -3.41 15.17 -9.02
CA VAL A 40 -3.54 16.05 -10.18
C VAL A 40 -2.83 17.39 -10.05
N LEU A 41 -2.24 17.69 -8.88
CA LEU A 41 -1.49 18.92 -8.69
C LEU A 41 -0.16 18.87 -9.43
N GLU A 42 0.46 20.04 -9.66
CA GLU A 42 1.68 20.15 -10.44
C GLU A 42 2.80 19.28 -9.84
N ALA A 43 3.32 18.36 -10.62
CA ALA A 43 4.31 17.36 -10.24
C ALA A 43 5.60 17.56 -11.04
N VAL A 44 6.63 16.76 -10.75
CA VAL A 44 7.85 16.75 -11.56
C VAL A 44 7.48 16.45 -13.02
N PRO A 45 8.02 17.21 -14.01
CA PRO A 45 7.74 16.95 -15.42
C PRO A 45 7.97 15.50 -15.83
N GLY A 46 7.02 14.91 -16.54
CA GLY A 46 7.07 13.50 -16.97
C GLY A 46 6.68 12.48 -15.88
N SER A 47 6.29 12.89 -14.68
CA SER A 47 5.87 11.97 -13.63
C SER A 47 4.73 11.05 -14.10
N ALA A 48 4.90 9.74 -13.92
CA ALA A 48 3.88 8.75 -14.27
C ALA A 48 2.81 8.53 -13.19
N HIS A 49 2.94 9.19 -12.02
CA HIS A 49 2.09 8.92 -10.85
C HIS A 49 1.56 10.17 -10.14
N GLY A 50 2.27 11.33 -10.19
CA GLY A 50 1.83 12.60 -9.59
C GLY A 50 2.06 12.75 -8.08
N TYR A 51 2.65 11.77 -7.38
CA TYR A 51 2.95 11.89 -5.94
C TYR A 51 4.17 12.76 -5.64
N ASP A 52 4.96 13.11 -6.62
CA ASP A 52 6.13 13.98 -6.55
C ASP A 52 5.76 15.45 -6.82
N VAL A 53 4.83 15.97 -6.02
CA VAL A 53 4.27 17.33 -6.16
C VAL A 53 5.37 18.37 -6.03
N VAL A 54 5.35 19.38 -6.92
CA VAL A 54 6.26 20.53 -6.90
C VAL A 54 5.53 21.85 -6.61
N ASP A 55 4.24 21.94 -6.91
CA ASP A 55 3.41 23.13 -6.66
C ASP A 55 1.95 22.77 -6.35
N HIS A 56 1.52 23.00 -5.13
CA HIS A 56 0.14 22.74 -4.70
C HIS A 56 -0.88 23.78 -5.20
N SER A 57 -0.43 24.92 -5.75
CA SER A 57 -1.30 26.00 -6.17
C SER A 57 -1.92 25.80 -7.57
N ARG A 58 -1.49 24.78 -8.31
CA ARG A 58 -1.87 24.57 -9.71
C ARG A 58 -2.21 23.12 -10.01
N VAL A 59 -3.18 22.94 -10.90
CA VAL A 59 -3.45 21.64 -11.53
C VAL A 59 -2.40 21.41 -12.63
N ARG A 60 -1.90 20.19 -12.72
CA ARG A 60 -0.82 19.75 -13.61
C ARG A 60 -1.10 20.05 -15.07
N ALA A 61 -0.22 20.85 -15.67
CA ALA A 61 -0.37 21.27 -17.08
C ALA A 61 -0.30 20.10 -18.07
N GLU A 62 0.55 19.10 -17.82
CA GLU A 62 0.71 17.91 -18.68
C GLU A 62 -0.58 17.05 -18.74
N LEU A 63 -1.46 17.14 -17.74
CA LEU A 63 -2.75 16.46 -17.72
C LEU A 63 -3.87 17.26 -18.42
N GLY A 64 -3.60 18.51 -18.79
CA GLY A 64 -4.58 19.43 -19.39
C GLY A 64 -4.93 20.62 -18.49
N GLY A 65 -4.23 20.79 -17.34
CA GLY A 65 -4.42 21.90 -16.42
C GLY A 65 -5.81 21.93 -15.78
N GLU A 66 -6.14 23.03 -15.13
CA GLU A 66 -7.43 23.19 -14.43
C GLU A 66 -8.61 23.17 -15.39
N GLU A 67 -8.46 23.72 -16.61
CA GLU A 67 -9.52 23.68 -17.64
C GLU A 67 -9.89 22.24 -18.01
N GLY A 68 -8.89 21.37 -18.21
CA GLY A 68 -9.10 19.95 -18.49
C GLY A 68 -9.77 19.20 -17.33
N LEU A 69 -9.38 19.50 -16.07
CA LEU A 69 -10.02 18.91 -14.90
C LEU A 69 -11.50 19.35 -14.78
N ARG A 70 -11.80 20.62 -15.03
CA ARG A 70 -13.17 21.15 -15.00
C ARG A 70 -14.02 20.56 -16.13
N SER A 71 -13.44 20.34 -17.32
CA SER A 71 -14.10 19.63 -18.44
C SER A 71 -14.46 18.20 -18.06
N LEU A 72 -13.50 17.45 -17.50
CA LEU A 72 -13.74 16.08 -16.99
C LEU A 72 -14.85 16.07 -15.94
N ALA A 73 -14.84 17.02 -14.99
CA ALA A 73 -15.86 17.12 -13.95
C ALA A 73 -17.25 17.39 -14.54
N SER A 74 -17.36 18.27 -15.57
CA SER A 74 -18.62 18.52 -16.27
C SER A 74 -19.14 17.27 -16.97
N ALA A 75 -18.28 16.59 -17.72
CA ALA A 75 -18.62 15.35 -18.41
C ALA A 75 -19.04 14.24 -17.43
N ALA A 76 -18.33 14.11 -16.30
CA ALA A 76 -18.68 13.17 -15.24
C ALA A 76 -20.09 13.46 -14.69
N ARG A 77 -20.42 14.73 -14.39
CA ARG A 77 -21.73 15.13 -13.86
C ARG A 77 -22.87 14.91 -14.84
N GLU A 78 -22.65 15.16 -16.14
CA GLU A 78 -23.63 14.86 -17.19
C GLU A 78 -24.03 13.38 -17.21
N HIS A 79 -23.14 12.50 -16.75
CA HIS A 79 -23.36 11.06 -16.63
C HIS A 79 -23.71 10.62 -15.20
N GLY A 80 -23.91 11.56 -14.26
CA GLY A 80 -24.26 11.27 -12.87
C GLY A 80 -23.10 10.75 -12.02
N LEU A 81 -21.85 11.04 -12.40
CA LEU A 81 -20.65 10.69 -11.64
C LEU A 81 -20.09 11.91 -10.90
N GLY A 82 -19.55 11.66 -9.68
CA GLY A 82 -18.74 12.62 -8.94
C GLY A 82 -17.25 12.35 -9.12
N LEU A 83 -16.41 13.22 -8.54
CA LEU A 83 -14.95 13.07 -8.52
C LEU A 83 -14.41 12.99 -7.09
N VAL A 84 -13.56 12.01 -6.81
CA VAL A 84 -12.73 11.89 -5.61
C VAL A 84 -11.28 12.12 -6.01
N LEU A 85 -10.55 12.90 -5.24
CA LEU A 85 -9.15 13.25 -5.53
C LEU A 85 -8.21 12.66 -4.50
N ASP A 86 -7.14 12.06 -4.97
CA ASP A 86 -5.99 11.66 -4.17
C ASP A 86 -5.07 12.86 -3.93
N ILE A 87 -4.78 13.20 -2.67
CA ILE A 87 -3.91 14.32 -2.30
C ILE A 87 -2.74 13.87 -1.44
N VAL A 88 -1.61 14.56 -1.57
CA VAL A 88 -0.32 14.20 -0.98
C VAL A 88 0.13 15.26 0.02
N PRO A 89 -0.33 15.22 1.29
CA PRO A 89 0.03 16.25 2.28
C PRO A 89 1.41 16.04 2.91
N ASN A 90 1.95 14.82 2.89
CA ASN A 90 3.13 14.46 3.67
C ASN A 90 4.46 14.98 3.10
N HIS A 91 4.58 15.14 1.79
CA HIS A 91 5.86 15.45 1.13
C HIS A 91 5.68 16.18 -0.19
N MET A 92 6.79 16.75 -0.68
CA MET A 92 6.96 17.32 -2.02
C MET A 92 8.25 16.79 -2.64
N ALA A 93 8.38 16.94 -3.96
CA ALA A 93 9.65 16.64 -4.63
C ALA A 93 10.78 17.56 -4.14
N ALA A 94 11.90 16.94 -3.79
CA ALA A 94 13.14 17.64 -3.46
C ALA A 94 13.93 17.99 -4.74
N SER A 95 13.23 18.53 -5.74
CA SER A 95 13.77 18.98 -7.03
C SER A 95 13.82 20.52 -7.04
N PRO A 96 14.95 21.16 -6.71
CA PRO A 96 15.01 22.62 -6.53
C PRO A 96 14.54 23.39 -7.76
N ARG A 97 14.94 22.94 -8.96
CA ARG A 97 14.56 23.58 -10.23
C ARG A 97 13.04 23.67 -10.43
N HIS A 98 12.30 22.67 -9.98
CA HIS A 98 10.86 22.58 -10.20
C HIS A 98 10.06 23.01 -8.95
N ASN A 99 10.60 22.81 -7.75
CA ASN A 99 9.98 23.20 -6.49
C ASN A 99 10.47 24.60 -6.07
N ARG A 100 9.70 25.63 -6.44
CA ARG A 100 10.05 27.02 -6.17
C ARG A 100 10.24 27.32 -4.69
N ARG A 101 9.43 26.74 -3.81
CA ARG A 101 9.54 26.96 -2.36
C ARG A 101 10.84 26.40 -1.82
N LEU A 102 11.23 25.22 -2.25
CA LEU A 102 12.53 24.63 -1.90
C LEU A 102 13.69 25.46 -2.48
N TRP A 103 13.58 25.94 -3.72
CA TRP A 103 14.56 26.84 -4.32
C TRP A 103 14.83 28.06 -3.44
N GLU A 104 13.76 28.73 -2.94
CA GLU A 104 13.90 29.89 -2.05
C GLU A 104 14.54 29.51 -0.70
N VAL A 105 14.20 28.34 -0.15
CA VAL A 105 14.84 27.83 1.08
C VAL A 105 16.32 27.57 0.89
N LEU A 106 16.72 27.00 -0.24
CA LEU A 106 18.14 26.76 -0.53
C LEU A 106 18.91 28.06 -0.80
N ARG A 107 18.25 29.09 -1.37
CA ARG A 107 18.86 30.42 -1.60
C ARG A 107 19.02 31.24 -0.34
N GLU A 108 18.05 31.22 0.58
CA GLU A 108 17.96 32.14 1.72
C GLU A 108 18.16 31.47 3.09
N GLY A 109 18.24 30.13 3.11
CA GLY A 109 18.42 29.34 4.32
C GLY A 109 17.24 29.43 5.28
N ALA A 110 17.52 29.38 6.56
CA ALA A 110 16.53 29.49 7.63
C ALA A 110 15.78 30.84 7.66
N ALA A 111 16.27 31.87 6.96
CA ALA A 111 15.60 33.15 6.82
C ALA A 111 14.50 33.18 5.76
N SER A 112 14.43 32.18 4.91
CA SER A 112 13.38 32.04 3.90
C SER A 112 11.98 31.99 4.53
N PRO A 113 10.97 32.67 3.96
CA PRO A 113 9.59 32.56 4.42
C PRO A 113 9.05 31.13 4.34
N TYR A 114 9.66 30.27 3.49
CA TYR A 114 9.30 28.87 3.34
C TYR A 114 10.15 27.91 4.18
N ALA A 115 11.08 28.41 5.02
CA ALA A 115 11.93 27.53 5.85
C ALA A 115 11.13 26.63 6.79
N ARG A 116 9.94 27.06 7.23
CA ARG A 116 9.03 26.28 8.10
C ARG A 116 8.16 25.27 7.34
N TRP A 117 8.14 25.35 6.00
CA TRP A 117 7.38 24.40 5.18
C TRP A 117 7.94 23.01 5.23
N PHE A 118 9.28 22.91 5.24
CA PHE A 118 9.99 21.66 5.18
C PHE A 118 10.53 21.26 6.56
N ASP A 119 10.52 19.98 6.79
CA ASP A 119 10.96 19.40 8.05
C ASP A 119 12.47 19.18 8.04
N ILE A 120 13.22 20.27 8.30
CA ILE A 120 14.68 20.35 8.23
C ILE A 120 15.26 20.56 9.64
N ASP A 121 16.23 19.72 10.03
CA ASP A 121 17.07 19.94 11.21
C ASP A 121 18.26 20.87 10.86
N TRP A 122 17.99 22.18 10.93
CA TRP A 122 18.99 23.20 10.67
C TRP A 122 20.19 23.14 11.63
N ALA A 123 19.96 22.73 12.87
CA ALA A 123 21.01 22.64 13.87
C ALA A 123 21.99 21.49 13.56
N ALA A 124 21.49 20.33 13.22
CA ALA A 124 22.32 19.21 12.83
C ALA A 124 23.11 19.48 11.54
N GLY A 125 22.53 20.23 10.61
CA GLY A 125 23.18 20.62 9.36
C GLY A 125 24.14 21.80 9.50
N GLY A 126 24.33 22.39 10.69
CA GLY A 126 25.14 23.60 10.87
C GLY A 126 24.63 24.82 10.07
N GLY A 127 23.32 24.91 9.87
CA GLY A 127 22.64 25.92 9.05
C GLY A 127 22.54 25.60 7.58
N GLN A 128 22.96 24.43 7.14
CA GLN A 128 22.89 23.94 5.74
C GLN A 128 21.95 22.75 5.60
N VAL A 129 21.34 22.60 4.43
CA VAL A 129 20.55 21.40 4.04
C VAL A 129 21.46 20.45 3.27
N LEU A 130 21.57 19.19 3.69
CA LEU A 130 22.29 18.17 2.92
C LEU A 130 21.46 17.72 1.72
N LEU A 131 21.95 17.95 0.51
CA LEU A 131 21.39 17.42 -0.74
C LEU A 131 22.27 16.26 -1.23
N PRO A 132 21.84 15.00 -1.05
CA PRO A 132 22.64 13.83 -1.40
C PRO A 132 22.45 13.47 -2.89
N VAL A 133 22.98 14.30 -3.77
CA VAL A 133 22.73 14.24 -5.22
C VAL A 133 23.98 13.88 -6.06
N LEU A 134 25.16 13.87 -5.45
CA LEU A 134 26.40 13.60 -6.17
C LEU A 134 26.59 12.10 -6.41
N ALA A 135 27.03 11.72 -7.60
CA ALA A 135 27.31 10.35 -7.96
C ALA A 135 28.45 9.72 -7.15
N GLY A 136 29.45 10.54 -6.79
CA GLY A 136 30.60 10.17 -5.98
C GLY A 136 30.88 11.16 -4.85
N PRO A 137 31.95 10.93 -4.03
CA PRO A 137 32.44 11.91 -3.07
C PRO A 137 32.74 13.25 -3.72
N LEU A 138 32.39 14.36 -3.08
CA LEU A 138 32.50 15.72 -3.64
C LEU A 138 33.86 16.00 -4.30
N GLY A 139 34.98 15.55 -3.72
CA GLY A 139 36.31 15.77 -4.28
C GLY A 139 36.52 15.14 -5.68
N GLN A 140 35.73 14.11 -6.01
CA GLN A 140 35.76 13.44 -7.33
C GLN A 140 34.80 14.10 -8.34
N GLU A 141 33.82 14.87 -7.84
CA GLU A 141 32.74 15.47 -8.62
C GLU A 141 32.95 16.97 -8.90
N LEU A 142 34.02 17.57 -8.35
CA LEU A 142 34.27 19.02 -8.48
C LEU A 142 34.35 19.51 -9.93
N GLU A 143 34.88 18.69 -10.84
CA GLU A 143 35.00 19.03 -12.27
C GLU A 143 33.67 19.04 -13.02
N HIS A 144 32.65 18.42 -12.45
CA HIS A 144 31.28 18.38 -12.99
C HIS A 144 30.40 19.52 -12.46
N LEU A 145 30.93 20.36 -11.53
CA LEU A 145 30.23 21.50 -10.98
C LEU A 145 30.59 22.77 -11.81
N ALA A 146 29.59 23.50 -12.23
CA ALA A 146 29.74 24.75 -12.97
C ALA A 146 28.85 25.86 -12.41
N VAL A 147 29.36 27.09 -12.39
CA VAL A 147 28.59 28.29 -12.03
C VAL A 147 28.10 28.96 -13.30
N ASP A 148 26.78 29.20 -13.38
CA ASP A 148 26.16 29.91 -14.50
C ASP A 148 25.24 31.02 -13.94
N GLY A 149 25.75 32.24 -13.89
CA GLY A 149 25.10 33.36 -13.23
C GLY A 149 24.90 33.12 -11.73
N GLU A 150 23.66 33.09 -11.27
CA GLU A 150 23.29 32.82 -9.87
C GLU A 150 22.88 31.36 -9.63
N VAL A 151 23.33 30.44 -10.49
CA VAL A 151 22.98 29.01 -10.43
C VAL A 151 24.25 28.17 -10.38
N LEU A 152 24.27 27.23 -9.45
CA LEU A 152 25.23 26.13 -9.45
C LEU A 152 24.61 24.93 -10.20
N ARG A 153 25.36 24.43 -11.20
CA ARG A 153 24.94 23.27 -11.99
C ARG A 153 25.77 22.04 -11.66
N TYR A 154 25.10 20.90 -11.61
CA TYR A 154 25.71 19.58 -11.57
C TYR A 154 24.97 18.68 -12.55
N HIS A 155 25.60 18.39 -13.73
CA HIS A 155 24.90 17.74 -14.85
C HIS A 155 23.62 18.51 -15.23
N ASP A 156 22.46 17.87 -15.16
CA ASP A 156 21.12 18.43 -15.41
C ASP A 156 20.45 19.04 -14.18
N LEU A 157 21.10 18.92 -13.00
CA LEU A 157 20.61 19.51 -11.75
C LEU A 157 21.04 20.97 -11.61
N GLU A 158 20.14 21.79 -11.10
CA GLU A 158 20.33 23.22 -10.87
C GLU A 158 20.01 23.58 -9.42
N PHE A 159 20.87 24.39 -8.81
CA PHE A 159 20.74 24.86 -7.43
C PHE A 159 20.93 26.37 -7.36
N PRO A 160 20.15 27.12 -6.55
CA PRO A 160 20.31 28.55 -6.42
C PRO A 160 21.58 28.89 -5.65
N LEU A 161 22.29 29.93 -6.04
CA LEU A 161 23.36 30.47 -5.23
C LEU A 161 22.83 31.49 -4.21
N ARG A 162 23.42 31.52 -3.01
CA ARG A 162 23.25 32.57 -2.07
C ARG A 162 23.73 33.90 -2.68
N ALA A 163 22.96 34.98 -2.48
CA ALA A 163 23.27 36.28 -3.06
C ALA A 163 24.69 36.73 -2.74
N GLY A 164 25.43 37.21 -3.75
CA GLY A 164 26.80 37.71 -3.62
C GLY A 164 27.88 36.64 -3.53
N THR A 165 27.59 35.37 -3.83
CA THR A 165 28.59 34.30 -3.81
C THR A 165 29.05 33.84 -5.19
N ALA A 166 28.39 34.25 -6.28
CA ALA A 166 28.64 33.75 -7.65
C ALA A 166 30.11 33.96 -8.12
N ASP A 167 30.76 35.04 -7.69
CA ASP A 167 32.13 35.37 -8.11
C ASP A 167 33.22 34.75 -7.21
N LEU A 168 32.82 33.97 -6.18
CA LEU A 168 33.78 33.30 -5.30
C LEU A 168 34.44 32.07 -6.01
N PRO A 169 35.71 31.78 -5.65
CA PRO A 169 36.31 30.51 -6.06
C PRO A 169 35.45 29.33 -5.62
N LEU A 170 35.29 28.29 -6.48
CA LEU A 170 34.37 27.19 -6.27
C LEU A 170 34.41 26.54 -4.87
N PRO A 171 35.58 26.26 -4.25
CA PRO A 171 35.62 25.72 -2.90
C PRO A 171 34.95 26.64 -1.86
N ARG A 172 35.23 27.94 -1.96
CA ARG A 172 34.66 28.94 -1.06
C ARG A 172 33.17 29.17 -1.31
N LEU A 173 32.78 29.15 -2.60
CA LEU A 173 31.38 29.24 -3.01
C LEU A 173 30.54 28.11 -2.34
N LEU A 174 31.05 26.89 -2.40
CA LEU A 174 30.36 25.73 -1.84
C LEU A 174 30.17 25.79 -0.31
N GLU A 175 31.13 26.39 0.40
CA GLU A 175 31.07 26.60 1.85
C GLU A 175 30.02 27.66 2.26
N GLU A 176 29.79 28.67 1.41
CA GLU A 176 28.90 29.81 1.72
C GLU A 176 27.42 29.54 1.42
N GLN A 177 27.07 28.41 0.81
CA GLN A 177 25.67 28.11 0.51
C GLN A 177 24.89 27.67 1.75
N HIS A 178 23.56 27.83 1.73
CA HIS A 178 22.64 27.29 2.73
C HIS A 178 22.34 25.81 2.54
N TYR A 179 23.02 25.16 1.62
CA TYR A 179 22.96 23.72 1.37
C TYR A 179 24.35 23.17 1.13
N ARG A 180 24.46 21.85 1.28
CA ARG A 180 25.68 21.10 1.01
C ARG A 180 25.35 19.99 0.01
N LEU A 181 26.00 20.00 -1.17
CA LEU A 181 25.94 18.87 -2.07
C LEU A 181 26.76 17.72 -1.50
N GLY A 182 26.18 16.55 -1.41
CA GLY A 182 26.81 15.37 -0.86
C GLY A 182 26.68 14.14 -1.75
N TRP A 183 27.58 13.18 -1.58
CA TRP A 183 27.47 11.89 -2.18
C TRP A 183 26.12 11.23 -1.82
N TRP A 184 25.41 10.69 -2.79
CA TRP A 184 24.05 10.15 -2.59
C TRP A 184 23.96 9.11 -1.46
N ARG A 185 25.04 8.37 -1.16
CA ARG A 185 25.08 7.41 -0.05
C ARG A 185 24.98 8.06 1.33
N LEU A 186 25.25 9.35 1.48
CA LEU A 186 25.10 10.08 2.73
C LEU A 186 23.63 10.24 3.15
N ALA A 187 22.70 10.05 2.24
CA ALA A 187 21.27 10.06 2.56
C ALA A 187 20.89 9.09 3.69
N ARG A 188 21.61 7.99 3.84
CA ARG A 188 21.30 6.96 4.84
C ARG A 188 21.67 7.40 6.26
N THR A 189 22.74 8.16 6.43
CA THR A 189 23.38 8.39 7.73
C THR A 189 23.46 9.86 8.14
N GLU A 190 23.48 10.78 7.16
CA GLU A 190 23.77 12.21 7.40
C GLU A 190 22.62 13.14 7.02
N LEU A 191 21.49 12.61 6.48
CA LEU A 191 20.38 13.43 6.06
C LEU A 191 19.81 14.22 7.23
N ASN A 192 19.58 15.52 7.01
CA ASN A 192 19.06 16.42 8.04
C ASN A 192 17.69 17.01 7.70
N TYR A 193 16.92 16.31 6.86
CA TYR A 193 15.50 16.60 6.64
C TYR A 193 14.68 15.31 6.63
N ARG A 194 13.40 15.41 6.98
CA ARG A 194 12.48 14.27 6.85
C ARG A 194 12.21 14.00 5.38
N ARG A 195 12.22 12.74 5.02
CA ARG A 195 11.89 12.24 3.68
C ARG A 195 10.72 11.28 3.73
N PHE A 196 10.11 11.02 2.57
CA PHE A 196 9.15 9.94 2.43
C PHE A 196 9.89 8.59 2.49
N PHE A 197 9.62 7.80 3.52
CA PHE A 197 10.32 6.54 3.82
C PHE A 197 11.85 6.68 3.74
N THR A 198 12.47 6.08 2.71
CA THR A 198 13.91 6.11 2.45
C THR A 198 14.29 6.89 1.19
N VAL A 199 13.34 7.61 0.58
CA VAL A 199 13.47 8.34 -0.69
C VAL A 199 13.90 9.78 -0.44
N PRO A 200 15.19 10.15 -0.63
CA PRO A 200 15.67 11.51 -0.35
C PRO A 200 15.14 12.55 -1.35
N GLU A 201 14.65 12.13 -2.50
CA GLU A 201 14.03 12.98 -3.51
C GLU A 201 12.65 13.50 -3.13
N LEU A 202 12.08 13.04 -1.99
CA LEU A 202 10.77 13.43 -1.49
C LEU A 202 10.91 14.01 -0.08
N ILE A 203 10.98 15.35 0.01
CA ILE A 203 11.16 16.08 1.28
C ILE A 203 9.84 16.27 2.03
N GLY A 204 9.85 16.01 3.34
CA GLY A 204 8.68 16.12 4.19
C GLY A 204 8.16 17.55 4.36
N VAL A 205 6.85 17.70 4.25
CA VAL A 205 6.12 18.97 4.44
C VAL A 205 5.50 19.01 5.84
N ARG A 206 5.46 20.18 6.46
CA ARG A 206 5.00 20.40 7.84
C ARG A 206 3.58 20.96 7.86
N VAL A 207 2.62 20.18 7.39
CA VAL A 207 1.19 20.59 7.34
C VAL A 207 0.55 20.78 8.72
N GLU A 208 1.24 20.43 9.80
CA GLU A 208 0.84 20.77 11.16
C GLU A 208 0.87 22.28 11.42
N HIS A 209 1.63 23.06 10.66
CA HIS A 209 1.61 24.51 10.68
C HIS A 209 0.40 25.04 9.89
N PRO A 210 -0.46 25.90 10.50
CA PRO A 210 -1.67 26.39 9.84
C PRO A 210 -1.40 27.06 8.49
N GLU A 211 -0.38 27.89 8.41
CA GLU A 211 0.00 28.59 7.17
C GLU A 211 0.43 27.65 6.06
N VAL A 212 1.08 26.53 6.41
CA VAL A 212 1.47 25.50 5.43
C VAL A 212 0.26 24.71 4.96
N PHE A 213 -0.62 24.35 5.89
CA PHE A 213 -1.89 23.69 5.56
C PHE A 213 -2.73 24.55 4.61
N GLU A 214 -2.93 25.83 4.95
CA GLU A 214 -3.71 26.75 4.13
C GLU A 214 -3.17 26.85 2.69
N ASP A 215 -1.86 27.04 2.53
CA ASP A 215 -1.22 27.15 1.23
C ASP A 215 -1.25 25.84 0.42
N THR A 216 -1.01 24.69 1.07
CA THR A 216 -0.97 23.40 0.37
C THR A 216 -2.35 22.90 -0.02
N HIS A 217 -3.40 23.30 0.69
CA HIS A 217 -4.78 22.83 0.44
C HIS A 217 -5.65 23.85 -0.29
N ALA A 218 -5.19 25.11 -0.45
CA ALA A 218 -5.99 26.19 -1.04
C ALA A 218 -6.67 25.81 -2.36
N LYS A 219 -5.93 25.20 -3.31
CA LYS A 219 -6.45 24.80 -4.62
C LYS A 219 -7.46 23.66 -4.52
N VAL A 220 -7.18 22.66 -3.69
CA VAL A 220 -8.11 21.53 -3.49
C VAL A 220 -9.41 22.01 -2.84
N LEU A 221 -9.32 22.89 -1.82
CA LEU A 221 -10.48 23.46 -1.15
C LEU A 221 -11.28 24.38 -2.08
N GLU A 222 -10.62 25.11 -3.00
CA GLU A 222 -11.29 25.86 -4.07
C GLU A 222 -12.09 24.91 -4.97
N LEU A 223 -11.48 23.84 -5.49
CA LEU A 223 -12.13 22.87 -6.36
C LEU A 223 -13.32 22.15 -5.68
N LEU A 224 -13.22 21.87 -4.37
CA LEU A 224 -14.33 21.33 -3.57
C LEU A 224 -15.47 22.34 -3.42
N ARG A 225 -15.18 23.60 -3.15
CA ARG A 225 -16.18 24.67 -3.03
C ARG A 225 -16.90 24.95 -4.35
N ASP A 226 -16.15 24.93 -5.44
CA ASP A 226 -16.70 25.09 -6.79
C ASP A 226 -17.51 23.88 -7.25
N GLY A 227 -17.48 22.80 -6.46
CA GLY A 227 -18.18 21.56 -6.79
C GLY A 227 -17.50 20.78 -7.92
N VAL A 228 -16.25 20.98 -8.22
CA VAL A 228 -15.46 20.14 -9.15
C VAL A 228 -15.17 18.80 -8.53
N LEU A 229 -14.87 18.78 -7.24
CA LEU A 229 -14.58 17.58 -6.44
C LEU A 229 -15.71 17.32 -5.44
N ASP A 230 -15.89 16.04 -5.07
CA ASP A 230 -16.92 15.58 -4.13
C ASP A 230 -16.34 14.90 -2.89
N GLY A 231 -15.11 14.39 -2.96
CA GLY A 231 -14.43 13.71 -1.87
C GLY A 231 -12.92 13.66 -2.04
N LEU A 232 -12.23 13.15 -1.02
CA LEU A 232 -10.77 13.07 -0.96
C LEU A 232 -10.27 11.68 -0.53
N ARG A 233 -9.09 11.34 -1.00
CA ARG A 233 -8.24 10.26 -0.44
C ARG A 233 -6.93 10.89 0.02
N ILE A 234 -6.56 10.64 1.26
CA ILE A 234 -5.35 11.21 1.86
C ILE A 234 -4.23 10.19 1.79
N ASP A 235 -3.18 10.55 1.05
CA ASP A 235 -1.96 9.76 0.94
C ASP A 235 -1.16 9.79 2.23
N HIS A 236 -0.71 8.63 2.69
CA HIS A 236 0.26 8.44 3.77
C HIS A 236 0.05 9.33 5.03
N PRO A 237 -1.12 9.29 5.70
CA PRO A 237 -1.36 10.08 6.91
C PRO A 237 -0.40 9.71 8.06
N ASP A 238 0.12 8.49 8.09
CA ASP A 238 1.08 8.03 9.08
C ASP A 238 2.45 8.74 9.02
N GLY A 239 2.75 9.42 7.92
CA GLY A 239 3.91 10.29 7.78
C GLY A 239 3.74 11.67 8.41
N LEU A 240 2.52 12.09 8.77
CA LEU A 240 2.24 13.38 9.38
C LEU A 240 2.65 13.42 10.86
N ALA A 241 3.00 14.61 11.36
CA ALA A 241 3.34 14.79 12.76
C ALA A 241 2.14 14.52 13.68
N ALA A 242 0.98 15.06 13.36
CA ALA A 242 -0.27 14.96 14.12
C ALA A 242 -1.44 14.59 13.18
N PRO A 243 -1.62 13.31 12.80
CA PRO A 243 -2.65 12.89 11.84
C PRO A 243 -4.07 13.27 12.26
N ALA A 244 -4.44 13.03 13.52
CA ALA A 244 -5.78 13.33 14.02
C ALA A 244 -6.12 14.84 13.87
N ALA A 245 -5.24 15.72 14.34
CA ALA A 245 -5.43 17.17 14.23
C ALA A 245 -5.46 17.65 12.76
N TYR A 246 -4.68 17.02 11.89
CA TYR A 246 -4.72 17.31 10.46
C TYR A 246 -6.09 16.93 9.87
N LEU A 247 -6.61 15.75 10.18
CA LEU A 247 -7.87 15.25 9.66
C LEU A 247 -9.05 16.07 10.19
N GLU A 248 -9.05 16.46 11.46
CA GLU A 248 -10.05 17.35 12.03
C GLU A 248 -10.08 18.70 11.30
N ARG A 249 -8.92 19.33 11.11
CA ARG A 249 -8.80 20.60 10.34
C ARG A 249 -9.28 20.43 8.90
N LEU A 250 -8.96 19.31 8.25
CA LEU A 250 -9.38 19.04 6.88
C LEU A 250 -10.89 18.85 6.80
N ASP A 251 -11.49 18.12 7.74
CA ASP A 251 -12.94 17.91 7.80
C ASP A 251 -13.69 19.25 7.96
N GLU A 252 -13.23 20.10 8.89
CA GLU A 252 -13.75 21.47 9.06
C GLU A 252 -13.63 22.28 7.76
N ALA A 253 -12.45 22.29 7.12
CA ALA A 253 -12.19 23.08 5.91
C ALA A 253 -12.99 22.58 4.69
N THR A 254 -13.27 21.30 4.62
CA THR A 254 -14.07 20.68 3.53
C THR A 254 -15.56 20.69 3.80
N GLY A 255 -15.99 20.97 5.05
CA GLY A 255 -17.38 20.91 5.49
C GLY A 255 -17.94 19.49 5.52
N GLY A 256 -17.15 18.52 5.98
CA GLY A 256 -17.55 17.12 6.14
C GLY A 256 -17.68 16.35 4.83
N ARG A 257 -16.81 16.59 3.86
CA ARG A 257 -16.80 15.82 2.59
C ARG A 257 -16.31 14.39 2.84
N TRP A 258 -16.84 13.43 2.06
CA TRP A 258 -16.37 12.05 2.14
C TRP A 258 -14.86 11.99 1.94
N THR A 259 -14.15 11.51 2.96
CA THR A 259 -12.69 11.45 2.99
C THR A 259 -12.25 10.10 3.51
N VAL A 260 -11.38 9.41 2.79
CA VAL A 260 -10.71 8.18 3.22
C VAL A 260 -9.22 8.39 3.32
N VAL A 261 -8.57 7.62 4.17
CA VAL A 261 -7.13 7.72 4.42
C VAL A 261 -6.40 6.45 3.99
N GLU A 262 -5.21 6.60 3.44
CA GLU A 262 -4.31 5.46 3.22
C GLU A 262 -3.66 5.05 4.53
N LYS A 263 -4.43 4.45 5.39
CA LYS A 263 -3.93 3.82 6.61
C LYS A 263 -3.92 2.31 6.43
N ILE A 264 -2.74 1.73 6.51
CA ILE A 264 -2.57 0.28 6.48
C ILE A 264 -2.78 -0.24 7.90
N LEU A 265 -3.87 -0.96 8.09
CA LEU A 265 -4.20 -1.62 9.37
C LEU A 265 -3.64 -3.05 9.37
N THR A 266 -2.73 -3.34 10.29
CA THR A 266 -2.06 -4.64 10.38
C THR A 266 -2.60 -5.47 11.54
N GLY A 267 -2.70 -6.79 11.37
CA GLY A 267 -3.21 -7.69 12.40
C GLY A 267 -4.62 -7.32 12.86
N ASP A 268 -4.77 -7.06 14.16
CA ASP A 268 -6.01 -6.63 14.81
C ASP A 268 -6.04 -5.11 15.08
N GLU A 269 -5.18 -4.33 14.44
CA GLU A 269 -5.20 -2.87 14.53
C GLU A 269 -6.54 -2.29 14.07
N HIS A 270 -7.03 -1.28 14.75
CA HIS A 270 -8.26 -0.57 14.44
C HIS A 270 -7.96 0.89 14.12
N LEU A 271 -8.73 1.44 13.17
CA LEU A 271 -8.69 2.88 12.93
C LEU A 271 -9.18 3.61 14.19
N PRO A 272 -8.44 4.64 14.67
CA PRO A 272 -8.90 5.42 15.84
C PRO A 272 -10.28 6.03 15.59
N ALA A 273 -11.20 5.78 16.54
CA ALA A 273 -12.61 6.15 16.38
C ALA A 273 -12.84 7.67 16.33
N GLU A 274 -11.90 8.44 16.86
CA GLU A 274 -11.91 9.91 16.88
C GLU A 274 -11.44 10.55 15.56
N TRP A 275 -10.95 9.79 14.60
CA TRP A 275 -10.54 10.37 13.33
C TRP A 275 -11.75 10.85 12.52
N ALA A 276 -11.71 12.11 12.10
CA ALA A 276 -12.75 12.76 11.30
C ALA A 276 -12.65 12.34 9.82
N VAL A 277 -12.94 11.07 9.54
CA VAL A 277 -12.87 10.44 8.20
C VAL A 277 -13.99 9.43 8.01
N ALA A 278 -14.28 9.07 6.77
CA ALA A 278 -15.20 7.99 6.44
C ALA A 278 -14.62 6.58 6.70
N GLY A 279 -13.30 6.47 6.76
CA GLY A 279 -12.58 5.23 6.97
C GLY A 279 -11.24 5.19 6.23
N THR A 280 -10.74 3.97 5.95
CA THR A 280 -9.50 3.74 5.20
C THR A 280 -9.75 3.54 3.70
N THR A 281 -8.67 3.39 2.92
CA THR A 281 -8.73 2.94 1.52
C THR A 281 -9.13 1.47 1.38
N GLY A 282 -8.93 0.64 2.43
CA GLY A 282 -9.46 -0.72 2.49
C GLY A 282 -8.48 -1.87 2.24
N TYR A 283 -7.19 -1.69 2.48
CA TYR A 283 -6.23 -2.79 2.42
C TYR A 283 -6.49 -3.88 3.48
N ASP A 284 -7.12 -3.51 4.58
CA ASP A 284 -7.63 -4.44 5.59
C ASP A 284 -8.76 -5.34 5.07
N ALA A 285 -9.61 -4.83 4.17
CA ALA A 285 -10.60 -5.64 3.45
C ALA A 285 -9.94 -6.58 2.44
N LEU A 286 -8.93 -6.08 1.67
CA LEU A 286 -8.15 -6.87 0.72
C LEU A 286 -7.57 -8.13 1.39
N ARG A 287 -6.84 -7.96 2.49
CA ARG A 287 -6.25 -9.08 3.24
C ARG A 287 -7.29 -10.13 3.61
N ARG A 288 -8.46 -9.68 4.09
CA ARG A 288 -9.50 -10.59 4.58
C ARG A 288 -10.21 -11.31 3.44
N ILE A 289 -10.40 -10.64 2.31
CA ILE A 289 -10.98 -11.28 1.12
C ILE A 289 -10.00 -12.31 0.54
N ASP A 290 -8.74 -11.95 0.33
CA ASP A 290 -7.73 -12.90 -0.20
C ASP A 290 -7.55 -14.11 0.72
N GLY A 291 -7.50 -13.88 2.03
CA GLY A 291 -7.36 -14.93 3.04
C GLY A 291 -8.52 -15.93 3.08
N LEU A 292 -9.74 -15.51 2.71
CA LEU A 292 -10.89 -16.42 2.61
C LEU A 292 -10.66 -17.57 1.63
N PHE A 293 -9.89 -17.33 0.59
CA PHE A 293 -9.63 -18.28 -0.49
C PHE A 293 -8.31 -19.03 -0.35
N THR A 294 -7.59 -18.82 0.74
CA THR A 294 -6.36 -19.54 1.09
C THR A 294 -6.67 -20.73 2.01
N ASP A 295 -6.20 -21.92 1.64
CA ASP A 295 -6.32 -23.12 2.49
C ASP A 295 -5.27 -23.06 3.62
N PRO A 296 -5.65 -22.97 4.92
CA PRO A 296 -4.69 -22.88 6.00
C PRO A 296 -3.79 -24.11 6.15
N SER A 297 -4.33 -25.31 5.93
CA SER A 297 -3.56 -26.55 6.02
C SER A 297 -2.57 -26.67 4.85
N GLY A 298 -3.03 -26.35 3.65
CA GLY A 298 -2.17 -26.40 2.47
C GLY A 298 -1.13 -25.28 2.46
N ALA A 299 -1.43 -24.08 3.00
CA ALA A 299 -0.43 -23.03 3.18
C ALA A 299 0.71 -23.47 4.12
N ALA A 300 0.38 -24.16 5.22
CA ALA A 300 1.37 -24.72 6.12
C ALA A 300 2.22 -25.82 5.45
N GLU A 301 1.61 -26.68 4.64
CA GLU A 301 2.33 -27.67 3.85
C GLU A 301 3.23 -27.00 2.80
N LEU A 302 2.72 -25.97 2.09
CA LEU A 302 3.47 -25.23 1.09
C LEU A 302 4.73 -24.59 1.69
N LEU A 303 4.65 -24.09 2.92
CA LEU A 303 5.82 -23.61 3.68
C LEU A 303 6.85 -24.73 3.88
N GLY A 304 6.39 -25.95 4.20
CA GLY A 304 7.27 -27.12 4.32
C GLY A 304 7.98 -27.42 3.00
N ARG A 305 7.22 -27.49 1.88
CA ARG A 305 7.76 -27.73 0.53
C ARG A 305 8.74 -26.64 0.08
N TYR A 306 8.43 -25.37 0.38
CA TYR A 306 9.34 -24.25 0.12
C TYR A 306 10.66 -24.41 0.89
N ARG A 307 10.59 -24.77 2.17
CA ARG A 307 11.79 -25.00 2.98
C ARG A 307 12.64 -26.19 2.47
N GLU A 308 11.99 -27.25 2.00
CA GLU A 308 12.65 -28.40 1.37
C GLU A 308 13.33 -28.01 0.06
N PHE A 309 12.67 -27.19 -0.77
CA PHE A 309 13.18 -26.76 -2.08
C PHE A 309 14.30 -25.71 -1.96
N ALA A 310 14.04 -24.64 -1.20
CA ALA A 310 14.92 -23.46 -1.18
C ALA A 310 15.94 -23.48 -0.01
N GLY A 311 15.69 -24.21 1.07
CA GLY A 311 16.56 -24.28 2.23
C GLY A 311 16.90 -22.91 2.86
N PRO A 312 15.96 -21.94 2.94
CA PRO A 312 16.32 -20.60 3.38
C PRO A 312 16.69 -20.59 4.86
N PRO A 313 17.69 -19.79 5.28
CA PRO A 313 17.93 -19.52 6.69
C PRO A 313 16.65 -18.97 7.37
N GLY A 314 16.46 -19.30 8.66
CA GLY A 314 15.27 -18.87 9.40
C GLY A 314 15.00 -17.38 9.28
N ASP A 315 16.02 -16.54 9.50
CA ASP A 315 15.93 -15.08 9.48
C ASP A 315 15.97 -14.43 8.05
N ARG A 316 16.00 -15.25 7.01
CA ARG A 316 16.07 -14.80 5.60
C ARG A 316 15.04 -15.49 4.70
N GLY A 317 13.86 -15.76 5.23
CA GLY A 317 12.75 -16.34 4.52
C GLY A 317 12.28 -17.69 5.03
N GLY A 318 13.00 -18.33 5.97
CA GLY A 318 12.60 -19.59 6.55
C GLY A 318 11.57 -19.50 7.68
N ASP A 319 11.55 -18.37 8.40
CA ASP A 319 10.57 -18.06 9.43
C ASP A 319 10.12 -16.61 9.32
N TRP A 320 8.82 -16.38 9.44
CA TRP A 320 8.24 -15.04 9.21
C TRP A 320 8.72 -14.02 10.25
N ALA A 321 8.54 -14.33 11.53
CA ALA A 321 8.88 -13.39 12.60
C ALA A 321 10.39 -13.08 12.65
N ALA A 322 11.23 -14.08 12.44
CA ALA A 322 12.67 -13.91 12.36
C ALA A 322 13.09 -13.08 11.14
N THR A 323 12.43 -13.29 9.99
CA THR A 323 12.67 -12.54 8.75
C THR A 323 12.31 -11.06 8.92
N VAL A 324 11.13 -10.76 9.49
CA VAL A 324 10.68 -9.38 9.78
C VAL A 324 11.67 -8.71 10.74
N ARG A 325 12.01 -9.36 11.83
CA ARG A 325 12.96 -8.81 12.83
C ARG A 325 14.31 -8.46 12.20
N ARG A 326 14.87 -9.37 11.39
CA ARG A 326 16.13 -9.12 10.70
C ARG A 326 16.03 -7.96 9.70
N ALA A 327 14.93 -7.89 8.94
CA ALA A 327 14.69 -6.79 8.03
C ALA A 327 14.58 -5.45 8.78
N ALA A 328 13.82 -5.42 9.89
CA ALA A 328 13.65 -4.23 10.72
C ALA A 328 15.00 -3.74 11.28
N TYR A 329 15.86 -4.63 11.79
CA TYR A 329 17.20 -4.26 12.24
C TYR A 329 18.07 -3.69 11.13
N ARG A 330 18.04 -4.27 9.94
CA ARG A 330 18.77 -3.75 8.78
C ARG A 330 18.31 -2.34 8.44
N VAL A 331 17.00 -2.14 8.29
CA VAL A 331 16.43 -0.83 7.95
C VAL A 331 16.74 0.21 9.02
N ALA A 332 16.55 -0.11 10.31
CA ALA A 332 16.83 0.80 11.42
C ALA A 332 18.31 1.20 11.56
N THR A 333 19.23 0.30 11.17
CA THR A 333 20.68 0.52 11.36
C THR A 333 21.39 1.08 10.13
N HIS A 334 20.80 0.90 8.95
CA HIS A 334 21.44 1.32 7.68
C HIS A 334 20.59 2.37 6.96
N GLU A 335 19.35 2.04 6.62
CA GLU A 335 18.56 2.88 5.73
C GLU A 335 17.93 4.08 6.45
N LEU A 336 17.56 3.91 7.73
CA LEU A 336 17.00 4.96 8.60
C LEU A 336 17.97 5.36 9.74
N ALA A 337 19.27 5.24 9.51
CA ALA A 337 20.27 5.59 10.53
C ALA A 337 20.29 7.09 10.83
N ALA A 338 20.02 7.96 9.85
CA ALA A 338 19.89 9.41 10.04
C ALA A 338 18.71 9.75 10.96
N GLU A 339 17.56 9.12 10.76
CA GLU A 339 16.34 9.27 11.57
C GLU A 339 16.59 8.80 13.01
N ALA A 340 17.23 7.65 13.20
CA ALA A 340 17.61 7.14 14.53
C ALA A 340 18.61 8.06 15.24
N ALA A 341 19.53 8.66 14.50
CA ALA A 341 20.46 9.65 15.04
C ALA A 341 19.74 10.96 15.45
N TRP A 342 18.77 11.41 14.67
CA TRP A 342 17.96 12.57 15.01
C TRP A 342 17.15 12.33 16.30
N LEU A 343 16.45 11.19 16.39
CA LEU A 343 15.75 10.78 17.63
C LEU A 343 16.69 10.72 18.82
N THR A 344 17.92 10.23 18.63
CA THR A 344 18.92 10.15 19.71
C THR A 344 19.31 11.54 20.21
N ARG A 345 19.49 12.53 19.30
CA ARG A 345 19.81 13.91 19.68
C ARG A 345 18.65 14.56 20.45
N LEU A 346 17.41 14.37 19.99
CA LEU A 346 16.22 14.87 20.69
C LEU A 346 16.10 14.26 22.09
N ALA A 347 16.22 12.94 22.22
CA ALA A 347 16.16 12.25 23.51
C ALA A 347 17.25 12.73 24.47
N ALA A 348 18.51 12.85 24.01
CA ALA A 348 19.60 13.34 24.81
C ALA A 348 19.38 14.79 25.28
N ALA A 349 18.91 15.69 24.38
CA ALA A 349 18.62 17.08 24.73
C ALA A 349 17.52 17.20 25.79
N ILE A 350 16.49 16.35 25.75
CA ILE A 350 15.42 16.30 26.76
C ILE A 350 15.99 15.79 28.08
N CYS A 351 16.76 14.70 28.07
CA CYS A 351 17.38 14.09 29.26
C CYS A 351 18.35 15.04 29.94
N ASP A 352 19.16 15.80 29.20
CA ASP A 352 20.15 16.74 29.74
C ASP A 352 19.54 17.84 30.62
N ARG A 353 18.25 18.17 30.44
CA ARG A 353 17.53 19.19 31.21
C ARG A 353 16.95 18.68 32.52
N ASP A 354 16.81 17.34 32.65
CA ASP A 354 16.30 16.74 33.87
C ASP A 354 17.44 16.05 34.64
N PRO A 355 17.76 16.54 35.86
CA PRO A 355 18.79 15.91 36.69
C PRO A 355 18.56 14.42 36.97
N ALA A 356 17.32 13.92 36.87
CA ALA A 356 17.02 12.51 37.07
C ALA A 356 17.30 11.65 35.79
N LEU A 357 17.42 12.26 34.62
CA LEU A 357 17.56 11.58 33.33
C LEU A 357 18.91 11.82 32.65
N ARG A 358 19.67 12.87 33.07
CA ARG A 358 20.87 13.35 32.36
C ARG A 358 22.01 12.33 32.25
N ASP A 359 21.99 11.27 33.05
CA ASP A 359 23.02 10.24 33.04
C ASP A 359 22.74 9.11 32.04
N HIS A 360 21.64 9.17 31.31
CA HIS A 360 21.38 8.27 30.18
C HIS A 360 22.26 8.64 28.98
N ALA A 361 23.31 7.85 28.76
CA ALA A 361 24.26 8.10 27.69
C ALA A 361 23.64 8.00 26.29
N PRO A 362 24.02 8.86 25.30
CA PRO A 362 23.44 8.83 23.94
C PRO A 362 23.50 7.45 23.24
N TRP A 363 24.50 6.64 23.51
CA TRP A 363 24.57 5.28 22.93
C TRP A 363 23.48 4.37 23.50
N ALA A 364 23.15 4.47 24.79
CA ALA A 364 22.10 3.69 25.43
C ALA A 364 20.71 4.13 24.92
N LEU A 365 20.48 5.45 24.82
CA LEU A 365 19.27 6.01 24.21
C LEU A 365 19.10 5.54 22.76
N ARG A 366 20.16 5.57 21.94
CA ARG A 366 20.14 5.08 20.54
C ARG A 366 19.81 3.60 20.48
N THR A 367 20.39 2.81 21.34
CA THR A 367 20.10 1.37 21.42
C THR A 367 18.65 1.13 21.80
N ALA A 368 18.15 1.82 22.84
CA ALA A 368 16.77 1.75 23.28
C ALA A 368 15.78 2.17 22.18
N ILE A 369 16.04 3.26 21.46
CA ILE A 369 15.24 3.71 20.32
C ILE A 369 15.12 2.62 19.26
N ARG A 370 16.26 2.04 18.84
CA ARG A 370 16.25 0.96 17.84
C ARG A 370 15.53 -0.28 18.32
N GLU A 371 15.78 -0.69 19.55
CA GLU A 371 15.16 -1.88 20.13
C GLU A 371 13.64 -1.75 20.27
N LEU A 372 13.14 -0.57 20.62
CA LEU A 372 11.70 -0.33 20.65
C LEU A 372 11.08 -0.25 19.24
N LEU A 373 11.70 0.52 18.33
CA LEU A 373 11.21 0.66 16.95
C LEU A 373 11.05 -0.70 16.25
N VAL A 374 12.01 -1.61 16.37
CA VAL A 374 11.96 -2.93 15.71
C VAL A 374 10.95 -3.90 16.35
N ARG A 375 10.31 -3.51 17.45
CA ARG A 375 9.31 -4.32 18.14
C ARG A 375 7.89 -3.78 18.04
N ILE A 376 7.69 -2.64 17.39
CA ILE A 376 6.35 -2.10 17.12
C ILE A 376 5.65 -3.01 16.10
N PRO A 377 4.48 -3.59 16.45
CA PRO A 377 3.80 -4.54 15.58
C PRO A 377 2.95 -3.90 14.48
N VAL A 378 2.74 -2.58 14.57
CA VAL A 378 1.91 -1.76 13.67
C VAL A 378 2.74 -0.61 13.09
N TYR A 379 2.14 0.22 12.22
CA TYR A 379 2.89 1.32 11.61
C TYR A 379 3.40 2.34 12.62
N ARG A 380 2.57 2.80 13.57
CA ARG A 380 3.01 3.81 14.54
C ARG A 380 2.09 3.91 15.77
N PRO A 381 2.57 4.43 16.90
CA PRO A 381 1.73 4.93 17.97
C PRO A 381 1.12 6.29 17.59
N TYR A 382 -0.12 6.56 18.05
CA TYR A 382 -0.78 7.86 17.95
C TYR A 382 -0.81 8.51 19.34
N VAL A 383 0.02 9.52 19.53
CA VAL A 383 0.28 10.16 20.82
C VAL A 383 0.29 11.68 20.66
N THR A 384 -0.34 12.39 21.59
CA THR A 384 -0.21 13.83 21.78
C THR A 384 0.65 14.09 23.01
N ALA A 385 1.76 14.81 22.85
CA ALA A 385 2.66 15.10 23.96
C ALA A 385 1.95 15.92 25.05
N GLY A 386 2.10 15.49 26.31
CA GLY A 386 1.48 16.12 27.47
C GLY A 386 0.04 15.67 27.75
N GLU A 387 -0.52 14.81 26.91
CA GLU A 387 -1.79 14.13 27.18
C GLU A 387 -1.54 12.67 27.61
N PRO A 388 -2.40 12.08 28.43
CA PRO A 388 -2.31 10.67 28.73
C PRO A 388 -2.40 9.84 27.44
N PRO A 389 -1.47 8.88 27.23
CA PRO A 389 -1.53 8.04 26.06
C PRO A 389 -2.83 7.23 26.00
N THR A 390 -3.38 7.06 24.82
CA THR A 390 -4.53 6.20 24.60
C THR A 390 -4.14 4.73 24.85
N ARG A 391 -5.12 3.88 25.16
CA ARG A 391 -4.89 2.44 25.27
C ARG A 391 -4.26 1.87 23.99
N ILE A 392 -4.71 2.31 22.84
CA ILE A 392 -4.15 1.89 21.54
C ILE A 392 -2.66 2.25 21.44
N ALA A 393 -2.28 3.46 21.86
CA ALA A 393 -0.87 3.86 21.86
C ALA A 393 -0.01 3.02 22.83
N GLU A 394 -0.54 2.67 24.01
CA GLU A 394 0.14 1.81 24.97
C GLU A 394 0.33 0.37 24.44
N GLU A 395 -0.66 -0.15 23.71
CA GLU A 395 -0.63 -1.47 23.08
C GLU A 395 0.40 -1.55 21.94
N THR A 396 0.91 -0.42 21.41
CA THR A 396 2.02 -0.42 20.43
C THR A 396 3.40 -0.60 21.06
N LEU A 397 3.57 -0.19 22.31
CA LEU A 397 4.82 -0.28 23.08
C LEU A 397 4.59 -1.07 24.38
N THR A 398 4.29 -2.36 24.22
CA THR A 398 3.90 -3.25 25.29
C THR A 398 5.01 -3.48 26.33
N ASP A 399 4.64 -3.90 27.55
CA ASP A 399 5.59 -4.29 28.58
C ASP A 399 6.48 -5.47 28.14
N GLU A 400 5.98 -6.34 27.26
CA GLU A 400 6.76 -7.43 26.67
C GLU A 400 7.84 -6.87 25.74
N ALA A 401 7.48 -5.96 24.82
CA ALA A 401 8.45 -5.30 23.95
C ALA A 401 9.55 -4.58 24.74
N VAL A 402 9.18 -3.92 25.83
CA VAL A 402 10.12 -3.25 26.75
C VAL A 402 11.04 -4.27 27.45
N ARG A 403 10.49 -5.35 28.00
CA ARG A 403 11.31 -6.40 28.62
C ARG A 403 12.30 -6.99 27.64
N ASP A 404 11.86 -7.31 26.45
CA ASP A 404 12.71 -7.85 25.39
C ASP A 404 13.77 -6.87 24.93
N ALA A 405 13.40 -5.57 24.79
CA ALA A 405 14.36 -4.52 24.43
C ALA A 405 15.47 -4.37 25.50
N LYS A 406 15.16 -4.55 26.78
CA LYS A 406 16.14 -4.49 27.86
C LYS A 406 17.14 -5.65 27.81
N THR A 407 16.82 -6.78 27.21
CA THR A 407 17.73 -7.96 27.18
C THR A 407 19.03 -7.75 26.41
N VAL A 408 19.10 -6.71 25.57
CA VAL A 408 20.33 -6.39 24.82
C VAL A 408 21.38 -5.67 25.67
N PHE A 409 21.00 -5.16 26.85
CA PHE A 409 21.88 -4.48 27.78
C PHE A 409 22.44 -5.46 28.80
N SER A 410 23.74 -5.39 29.00
CA SER A 410 24.42 -6.22 30.04
C SER A 410 24.30 -5.63 31.46
N VAL A 411 24.03 -4.31 31.52
CA VAL A 411 23.96 -3.55 32.78
C VAL A 411 22.52 -3.07 32.99
N PRO A 412 21.84 -3.48 34.09
CA PRO A 412 20.43 -3.12 34.33
C PRO A 412 20.18 -1.61 34.39
N GLU A 413 21.11 -0.82 34.91
CA GLU A 413 21.02 0.64 35.00
C GLU A 413 21.06 1.28 33.61
N GLU A 414 21.83 0.74 32.68
CA GLU A 414 21.83 1.20 31.28
C GLU A 414 20.57 0.79 30.54
N ALA A 415 19.98 -0.35 30.89
CA ALA A 415 18.71 -0.83 30.35
C ALA A 415 17.53 0.08 30.71
N ALA A 416 17.65 0.92 31.76
CA ALA A 416 16.65 1.91 32.12
C ALA A 416 16.40 2.96 30.99
N ALA A 417 17.35 3.15 30.08
CA ALA A 417 17.16 3.96 28.88
C ALA A 417 15.96 3.51 28.03
N VAL A 418 15.59 2.21 28.08
CA VAL A 418 14.41 1.69 27.37
C VAL A 418 13.12 2.27 27.95
N ASP A 419 13.01 2.37 29.29
CA ASP A 419 11.85 2.99 29.94
C ASP A 419 11.73 4.46 29.58
N VAL A 420 12.86 5.18 29.63
CA VAL A 420 12.92 6.60 29.27
C VAL A 420 12.47 6.83 27.84
N VAL A 421 12.96 6.05 26.88
CA VAL A 421 12.57 6.17 25.47
C VAL A 421 11.09 5.81 25.28
N ARG A 422 10.58 4.79 25.97
CA ARG A 422 9.13 4.46 25.97
C ARG A 422 8.32 5.64 26.48
N ASP A 423 8.70 6.23 27.59
CA ASP A 423 7.96 7.35 28.19
C ASP A 423 8.04 8.61 27.31
N LEU A 424 9.17 8.85 26.64
CA LEU A 424 9.30 9.86 25.59
C LEU A 424 8.34 9.59 24.42
N ALA A 425 8.33 8.35 23.90
CA ALA A 425 7.50 7.98 22.76
C ALA A 425 6.00 8.02 23.06
N LEU A 426 5.62 7.76 24.31
CA LEU A 426 4.23 7.85 24.81
C LEU A 426 3.84 9.23 25.34
N GLY A 427 4.70 10.24 25.21
CA GLY A 427 4.38 11.64 25.62
C GLY A 427 4.29 11.87 27.12
N ARG A 428 4.82 10.99 27.95
CA ARG A 428 4.66 11.01 29.43
C ARG A 428 5.63 11.97 30.14
N LEU A 429 6.69 12.42 29.47
CA LEU A 429 7.71 13.29 30.09
C LEU A 429 7.44 14.78 29.89
N GLY A 430 6.20 15.18 29.62
CA GLY A 430 5.77 16.58 29.51
C GLY A 430 5.18 16.95 28.15
N GLY A 431 4.73 18.22 28.00
CA GLY A 431 4.04 18.76 26.83
C GLY A 431 4.83 19.84 26.06
N GLY A 432 6.14 19.98 26.28
CA GLY A 432 6.96 20.97 25.59
C GLY A 432 7.22 20.64 24.11
N GLU A 433 7.70 21.65 23.35
CA GLU A 433 7.96 21.49 21.90
C GLU A 433 8.91 20.33 21.57
N GLU A 434 9.95 20.12 22.38
CA GLU A 434 10.91 19.04 22.13
C GLU A 434 10.31 17.65 22.39
N GLN A 435 9.47 17.52 23.42
CA GLN A 435 8.71 16.30 23.67
C GLN A 435 7.75 16.02 22.51
N ALA A 436 7.03 17.03 22.04
CA ALA A 436 6.14 16.89 20.88
C ALA A 436 6.94 16.51 19.62
N ALA A 437 8.10 17.14 19.39
CA ALA A 437 8.98 16.78 18.28
C ALA A 437 9.49 15.34 18.38
N PHE A 438 9.83 14.85 19.58
CA PHE A 438 10.25 13.46 19.76
C PHE A 438 9.10 12.48 19.47
N CYS A 439 7.90 12.72 20.03
CA CYS A 439 6.73 11.86 19.77
C CYS A 439 6.41 11.76 18.27
N ALA A 440 6.32 12.91 17.59
CA ALA A 440 6.04 12.96 16.16
C ALA A 440 7.12 12.22 15.35
N ARG A 441 8.40 12.53 15.63
CA ARG A 441 9.54 11.91 14.92
C ARG A 441 9.63 10.41 15.16
N PHE A 442 9.40 9.96 16.39
CA PHE A 442 9.40 8.53 16.73
C PHE A 442 8.31 7.79 15.95
N ALA A 443 7.09 8.33 15.94
CA ALA A 443 5.97 7.77 15.22
C ALA A 443 6.18 7.76 13.69
N GLN A 444 6.70 8.84 13.10
CA GLN A 444 7.06 8.94 11.69
C GLN A 444 8.16 7.93 11.30
N THR A 445 9.19 7.77 12.16
CA THR A 445 10.26 6.80 11.94
C THR A 445 9.75 5.37 12.07
N ALA A 446 8.84 5.08 13.01
CA ALA A 446 8.20 3.78 13.16
C ALA A 446 7.40 3.40 11.89
N SER A 447 6.63 4.34 11.34
CA SER A 447 5.89 4.14 10.09
C SER A 447 6.81 3.81 8.91
N ALA A 448 7.87 4.60 8.72
CA ALA A 448 8.86 4.35 7.66
C ALA A 448 9.57 3.00 7.85
N LEU A 449 9.92 2.66 9.10
CA LEU A 449 10.55 1.39 9.42
C LEU A 449 9.64 0.21 9.10
N HIS A 450 8.37 0.26 9.50
CA HIS A 450 7.41 -0.81 9.26
C HIS A 450 7.22 -1.04 7.75
N ALA A 451 6.90 0.02 7.00
CA ALA A 451 6.73 -0.06 5.55
C ALA A 451 7.96 -0.67 4.85
N LYS A 452 9.16 -0.17 5.14
CA LYS A 452 10.38 -0.62 4.48
C LYS A 452 10.83 -2.00 4.92
N SER A 453 10.67 -2.35 6.20
CA SER A 453 11.13 -3.65 6.69
C SER A 453 10.16 -4.79 6.42
N VAL A 454 8.85 -4.56 6.52
CA VAL A 454 7.83 -5.58 6.31
C VAL A 454 7.48 -5.67 4.82
N GLU A 455 6.92 -4.60 4.27
CA GLU A 455 6.31 -4.66 2.93
C GLU A 455 7.34 -4.60 1.79
N ASP A 456 8.42 -3.81 1.96
CA ASP A 456 9.45 -3.66 0.93
C ASP A 456 10.68 -4.56 1.14
N THR A 457 10.74 -5.35 2.21
CA THR A 457 11.87 -6.26 2.43
C THR A 457 11.42 -7.67 2.81
N ALA A 458 10.69 -7.85 3.92
CA ALA A 458 10.33 -9.18 4.39
C ALA A 458 9.38 -9.92 3.43
N PHE A 459 8.46 -9.21 2.78
CA PHE A 459 7.57 -9.78 1.76
C PHE A 459 8.30 -10.33 0.54
N TYR A 460 9.49 -9.83 0.25
CA TYR A 460 10.35 -10.35 -0.83
C TYR A 460 11.34 -11.44 -0.38
N ARG A 461 11.43 -11.68 0.94
CA ARG A 461 12.26 -12.75 1.52
C ARG A 461 11.46 -13.98 1.94
N TYR A 462 10.29 -13.77 2.57
CA TYR A 462 9.43 -14.85 3.01
C TYR A 462 8.35 -15.11 1.97
N VAL A 463 8.59 -16.09 1.11
CA VAL A 463 7.87 -16.28 -0.15
C VAL A 463 7.24 -17.68 -0.36
N PRO A 464 6.81 -18.40 0.68
CA PRO A 464 6.16 -19.71 0.49
C PRO A 464 4.94 -19.62 -0.41
N LEU A 465 4.11 -18.58 -0.23
CA LEU A 465 2.92 -18.26 -1.01
C LEU A 465 2.88 -16.75 -1.29
N ILE A 466 3.31 -16.34 -2.48
CA ILE A 466 3.50 -14.92 -2.78
C ILE A 466 2.20 -14.13 -2.96
N SER A 467 1.03 -14.77 -3.06
CA SER A 467 -0.26 -14.07 -3.00
C SER A 467 -0.54 -13.44 -1.64
N ALA A 468 0.08 -13.94 -0.56
CA ALA A 468 -0.06 -13.40 0.79
C ALA A 468 0.91 -12.24 1.09
N THR A 469 1.92 -12.01 0.21
CA THR A 469 2.88 -10.91 0.34
C THR A 469 2.35 -9.66 -0.35
N GLU A 470 1.30 -9.08 0.19
CA GLU A 470 0.60 -7.92 -0.36
C GLU A 470 0.40 -6.83 0.69
N VAL A 471 0.20 -5.58 0.26
CA VAL A 471 -0.01 -4.43 1.16
C VAL A 471 -1.07 -4.75 2.23
N GLY A 472 -0.71 -4.58 3.50
CA GLY A 472 -1.55 -4.95 4.64
C GLY A 472 -1.69 -6.45 4.89
N GLY A 473 -0.99 -7.30 4.12
CA GLY A 473 -1.01 -8.76 4.24
C GLY A 473 -0.24 -9.29 5.45
N ASP A 474 -0.47 -10.56 5.77
CA ASP A 474 0.27 -11.31 6.78
C ASP A 474 0.67 -12.69 6.24
N PRO A 475 1.85 -12.80 5.63
CA PRO A 475 2.31 -14.09 5.10
C PRO A 475 2.53 -15.16 6.16
N GLY A 476 2.68 -14.77 7.43
CA GLY A 476 2.76 -15.69 8.56
C GLY A 476 1.41 -16.35 8.89
N GLN A 477 0.30 -15.67 8.56
CA GLN A 477 -1.07 -16.13 8.72
C GLN A 477 -1.90 -15.78 7.46
N PRO A 478 -1.65 -16.48 6.33
CA PRO A 478 -2.22 -16.07 5.05
C PRO A 478 -3.71 -16.39 4.88
N ALA A 479 -4.26 -17.29 5.69
CA ALA A 479 -5.66 -17.71 5.63
C ALA A 479 -6.53 -16.94 6.62
N VAL A 480 -7.78 -16.67 6.22
CA VAL A 480 -8.83 -16.07 7.03
C VAL A 480 -10.04 -17.01 7.05
N SER A 481 -10.54 -17.28 8.25
CA SER A 481 -11.75 -18.10 8.40
C SER A 481 -13.03 -17.31 8.03
N PRO A 482 -14.12 -17.97 7.63
CA PRO A 482 -15.40 -17.31 7.46
C PRO A 482 -15.87 -16.52 8.70
N GLY A 483 -15.61 -17.03 9.90
CA GLY A 483 -15.95 -16.36 11.16
C GLY A 483 -15.21 -15.05 11.37
N GLU A 484 -13.90 -15.03 11.09
CA GLU A 484 -13.09 -13.82 11.16
C GLU A 484 -13.53 -12.77 10.13
N PHE A 485 -13.83 -13.20 8.89
CA PHE A 485 -14.38 -12.32 7.88
C PHE A 485 -15.72 -11.73 8.30
N HIS A 486 -16.66 -12.54 8.82
CA HIS A 486 -17.95 -12.07 9.29
C HIS A 486 -17.81 -11.09 10.46
N SER A 487 -16.90 -11.33 11.38
CA SER A 487 -16.59 -10.43 12.49
C SER A 487 -16.08 -9.08 11.98
N PHE A 488 -15.16 -9.10 11.02
CA PHE A 488 -14.66 -7.91 10.36
C PHE A 488 -15.76 -7.15 9.63
N ALA A 489 -16.53 -7.81 8.76
CA ALA A 489 -17.60 -7.18 8.00
C ALA A 489 -18.71 -6.59 8.89
N SER A 490 -19.05 -7.27 9.99
CA SER A 490 -20.00 -6.76 10.98
C SER A 490 -19.48 -5.51 11.69
N ARG A 491 -18.19 -5.45 11.99
CA ARG A 491 -17.55 -4.27 12.57
C ARG A 491 -17.54 -3.10 11.58
N ILE A 492 -17.15 -3.33 10.33
CA ILE A 492 -17.19 -2.29 9.28
C ILE A 492 -18.60 -1.74 9.13
N ALA A 493 -19.63 -2.60 9.08
CA ALA A 493 -21.02 -2.16 8.96
C ALA A 493 -21.48 -1.27 10.13
N ARG A 494 -20.93 -1.48 11.33
CA ARG A 494 -21.31 -0.75 12.55
C ARG A 494 -20.48 0.52 12.73
N ASP A 495 -19.16 0.43 12.58
CA ASP A 495 -18.22 1.47 13.01
C ASP A 495 -17.77 2.37 11.85
N TRP A 496 -17.63 1.82 10.65
CA TRP A 496 -17.09 2.50 9.46
C TRP A 496 -17.86 2.15 8.18
N PRO A 497 -19.19 2.33 8.13
CA PRO A 497 -20.03 1.86 7.01
C PRO A 497 -19.70 2.54 5.66
N ALA A 498 -19.06 3.70 5.68
CA ALA A 498 -18.63 4.45 4.50
C ALA A 498 -17.13 4.32 4.17
N THR A 499 -16.41 3.40 4.83
CA THR A 499 -14.99 3.14 4.55
C THR A 499 -14.77 2.64 3.12
N GLY A 500 -13.63 2.95 2.53
CA GLY A 500 -13.21 2.34 1.28
C GLY A 500 -12.91 0.84 1.44
N THR A 501 -13.05 0.08 0.37
CA THR A 501 -12.59 -1.32 0.25
C THR A 501 -11.93 -1.52 -1.10
N VAL A 502 -10.82 -2.25 -1.17
CA VAL A 502 -10.05 -2.48 -2.40
C VAL A 502 -9.70 -3.95 -2.58
N LEU A 503 -9.41 -4.35 -3.82
CA LEU A 503 -8.72 -5.60 -4.13
C LEU A 503 -7.41 -5.36 -4.90
N THR A 504 -7.39 -4.38 -5.79
CA THR A 504 -6.20 -3.97 -6.56
C THR A 504 -6.08 -2.47 -6.46
N THR A 505 -4.85 -1.96 -6.34
CA THR A 505 -4.52 -0.54 -6.40
C THR A 505 -3.25 -0.34 -7.22
N HIS A 506 -2.82 0.90 -7.37
CA HIS A 506 -1.54 1.24 -7.98
C HIS A 506 -0.31 0.81 -7.14
N ASP A 507 -0.51 0.45 -5.86
CA ASP A 507 0.54 0.03 -4.92
C ASP A 507 0.55 -1.48 -4.66
N THR A 508 -0.48 -2.21 -5.09
CA THR A 508 -0.49 -3.66 -4.92
C THR A 508 0.65 -4.31 -5.71
N LYS A 509 1.31 -5.28 -5.09
CA LYS A 509 2.44 -5.99 -5.70
C LYS A 509 2.01 -6.92 -6.83
N ARG A 510 0.74 -7.30 -6.84
CA ARG A 510 0.08 -8.10 -7.88
C ARG A 510 -1.40 -7.73 -7.95
N SER A 511 -1.99 -7.82 -9.13
CA SER A 511 -3.45 -7.69 -9.25
C SER A 511 -4.19 -8.81 -8.50
N ALA A 512 -5.46 -8.55 -8.17
CA ALA A 512 -6.31 -9.52 -7.48
C ALA A 512 -6.41 -10.86 -8.23
N ASP A 513 -6.47 -10.83 -9.55
CA ASP A 513 -6.62 -12.04 -10.35
C ASP A 513 -5.33 -12.88 -10.38
N VAL A 514 -4.16 -12.22 -10.43
CA VAL A 514 -2.86 -12.90 -10.26
C VAL A 514 -2.75 -13.52 -8.87
N ARG A 515 -3.17 -12.80 -7.80
CA ARG A 515 -3.16 -13.36 -6.44
C ARG A 515 -4.13 -14.53 -6.29
N ALA A 516 -5.34 -14.42 -6.86
CA ALA A 516 -6.33 -15.50 -6.83
C ALA A 516 -5.80 -16.79 -7.48
N ARG A 517 -5.11 -16.68 -8.63
CA ARG A 517 -4.44 -17.83 -9.27
C ARG A 517 -3.41 -18.47 -8.34
N ILE A 518 -2.49 -17.65 -7.81
CA ILE A 518 -1.43 -18.15 -6.94
C ILE A 518 -1.99 -18.75 -5.65
N ALA A 519 -3.05 -18.19 -5.07
CA ALA A 519 -3.67 -18.69 -3.84
C ALA A 519 -4.26 -20.11 -3.99
N VAL A 520 -4.67 -20.53 -5.21
CA VAL A 520 -5.10 -21.92 -5.48
C VAL A 520 -4.00 -22.92 -5.15
N LEU A 521 -2.72 -22.57 -5.26
CA LEU A 521 -1.58 -23.42 -4.92
C LEU A 521 -1.64 -23.92 -3.47
N SER A 522 -2.23 -23.13 -2.57
CA SER A 522 -2.48 -23.58 -1.19
C SER A 522 -3.39 -24.81 -1.11
N GLN A 523 -4.20 -25.07 -2.13
CA GLN A 523 -5.09 -26.21 -2.17
C GLN A 523 -4.43 -27.47 -2.78
N CYS A 524 -3.22 -27.35 -3.38
CA CYS A 524 -2.52 -28.46 -4.04
C CYS A 524 -0.98 -28.38 -3.88
N PRO A 525 -0.45 -28.24 -2.65
CA PRO A 525 0.97 -27.98 -2.39
C PRO A 525 1.90 -29.08 -2.94
N GLU A 526 1.51 -30.36 -2.88
CA GLU A 526 2.30 -31.47 -3.43
C GLU A 526 2.40 -31.37 -4.97
N ARG A 527 1.28 -31.11 -5.65
CA ARG A 527 1.25 -30.96 -7.11
C ARG A 527 2.11 -29.77 -7.56
N TRP A 528 2.06 -28.66 -6.80
CA TRP A 528 2.91 -27.51 -7.06
C TRP A 528 4.40 -27.83 -6.89
N ALA A 529 4.78 -28.49 -5.81
CA ALA A 529 6.18 -28.87 -5.57
C ALA A 529 6.73 -29.81 -6.66
N ALA A 530 5.92 -30.76 -7.12
CA ALA A 530 6.27 -31.64 -8.24
C ALA A 530 6.50 -30.84 -9.54
N LEU A 531 5.59 -29.91 -9.86
CA LEU A 531 5.71 -29.05 -11.04
C LEU A 531 6.99 -28.19 -10.97
N VAL A 532 7.28 -27.56 -9.82
CA VAL A 532 8.51 -26.75 -9.66
C VAL A 532 9.77 -27.59 -9.90
N ALA A 533 9.79 -28.85 -9.45
CA ALA A 533 10.92 -29.75 -9.70
C ALA A 533 11.06 -30.05 -11.21
N GLU A 534 9.96 -30.29 -11.92
CA GLU A 534 9.96 -30.51 -13.37
C GLU A 534 10.40 -29.27 -14.15
N LEU A 535 9.86 -28.10 -13.79
CA LEU A 535 10.23 -26.81 -14.39
C LEU A 535 11.72 -26.50 -14.21
N THR A 536 12.24 -26.76 -13.01
CA THR A 536 13.66 -26.55 -12.69
C THR A 536 14.54 -27.51 -13.51
N ALA A 537 14.13 -28.74 -13.67
CA ALA A 537 14.87 -29.73 -14.48
C ALA A 537 14.81 -29.43 -16.00
N ALA A 538 13.71 -28.86 -16.46
CA ALA A 538 13.50 -28.53 -17.87
C ALA A 538 14.16 -27.20 -18.30
N THR A 539 14.52 -26.32 -17.34
CA THR A 539 15.11 -25.01 -17.64
C THR A 539 16.61 -25.14 -17.95
N PRO A 540 17.09 -24.67 -19.13
CA PRO A 540 18.47 -24.83 -19.52
C PRO A 540 19.47 -23.94 -18.75
N VAL A 541 18.96 -22.86 -18.12
CA VAL A 541 19.75 -21.93 -17.29
C VAL A 541 19.25 -22.03 -15.86
N ALA A 542 20.12 -22.41 -14.93
CA ALA A 542 19.77 -22.51 -13.53
C ALA A 542 19.48 -21.12 -12.92
N ALA A 543 18.51 -21.05 -12.01
CA ALA A 543 18.28 -19.85 -11.22
C ALA A 543 19.53 -19.55 -10.35
N PRO A 544 19.92 -18.27 -10.17
CA PRO A 544 21.07 -17.92 -9.33
C PRO A 544 20.88 -18.27 -7.86
N ASP A 545 19.66 -18.38 -7.41
CA ASP A 545 19.29 -18.90 -6.08
C ASP A 545 17.91 -19.57 -6.10
N PRO A 546 17.63 -20.50 -5.18
CA PRO A 546 16.37 -21.27 -5.19
C PRO A 546 15.16 -20.48 -4.66
N GLN A 547 15.34 -19.41 -3.86
CA GLN A 547 14.22 -18.56 -3.44
C GLN A 547 13.67 -17.79 -4.64
N LEU A 548 14.54 -17.24 -5.48
CA LEU A 548 14.16 -16.61 -6.73
C LEU A 548 13.43 -17.59 -7.65
N ALA A 549 13.93 -18.82 -7.82
CA ALA A 549 13.25 -19.82 -8.64
C ALA A 549 11.81 -20.05 -8.15
N TRP A 550 11.60 -20.18 -6.85
CA TRP A 550 10.28 -20.38 -6.26
C TRP A 550 9.34 -19.20 -6.52
N VAL A 551 9.81 -17.97 -6.40
CA VAL A 551 9.04 -16.75 -6.70
C VAL A 551 8.72 -16.62 -8.19
N ALA A 552 9.74 -16.87 -9.04
CA ALA A 552 9.61 -16.73 -10.47
C ALA A 552 8.56 -17.70 -11.06
N TRP A 553 8.57 -18.96 -10.60
CA TRP A 553 7.58 -19.94 -11.06
C TRP A 553 6.17 -19.64 -10.56
N GLN A 554 5.99 -19.17 -9.30
CA GLN A 554 4.68 -18.71 -8.84
C GLN A 554 4.18 -17.51 -9.65
N SER A 555 5.08 -16.57 -9.97
CA SER A 555 4.74 -15.39 -10.77
C SER A 555 4.37 -15.76 -12.21
N ALA A 556 5.13 -16.66 -12.83
CA ALA A 556 4.83 -17.16 -14.17
C ALA A 556 3.49 -17.92 -14.22
N TYR A 557 3.19 -18.73 -13.20
CA TYR A 557 1.89 -19.38 -13.06
C TYR A 557 0.75 -18.36 -12.85
N GLY A 558 0.95 -17.37 -11.98
CA GLY A 558 -0.01 -16.31 -11.76
C GLY A 558 -0.35 -15.50 -13.00
N CYS A 559 0.60 -15.44 -13.95
CA CYS A 559 0.49 -14.77 -15.25
C CYS A 559 0.32 -15.73 -16.43
N ALA A 560 -0.12 -16.98 -16.18
CA ALA A 560 -0.16 -18.04 -17.21
C ALA A 560 -1.00 -17.68 -18.46
N GLU A 561 -2.00 -16.83 -18.32
CA GLU A 561 -2.86 -16.37 -19.43
C GLU A 561 -2.38 -15.08 -20.10
N MET A 562 -1.26 -14.50 -19.65
CA MET A 562 -0.63 -13.41 -20.40
C MET A 562 -0.18 -13.87 -21.78
N PRO A 563 -0.28 -12.98 -22.80
CA PRO A 563 0.31 -13.26 -24.10
C PRO A 563 1.80 -13.65 -23.97
N ALA A 564 2.20 -14.63 -24.75
CA ALA A 564 3.53 -15.23 -24.66
C ALA A 564 4.66 -14.22 -24.93
N ASP A 565 4.42 -13.26 -25.81
CA ASP A 565 5.33 -12.18 -26.18
C ASP A 565 5.44 -11.09 -25.09
N GLU A 566 4.41 -10.92 -24.25
CA GLU A 566 4.42 -9.94 -23.17
C GLU A 566 5.03 -10.49 -21.86
N LEU A 567 4.93 -11.81 -21.62
CA LEU A 567 5.25 -12.40 -20.32
C LEU A 567 6.68 -12.07 -19.86
N GLY A 568 7.68 -12.27 -20.71
CA GLY A 568 9.07 -12.02 -20.38
C GLY A 568 9.36 -10.55 -20.09
N GLU A 569 8.82 -9.65 -20.92
CA GLU A 569 9.00 -8.20 -20.80
C GLU A 569 8.41 -7.63 -19.49
N ARG A 570 7.37 -8.27 -18.96
CA ARG A 570 6.68 -7.87 -17.74
C ARG A 570 7.24 -8.54 -16.49
N LEU A 571 7.64 -9.81 -16.62
CA LEU A 571 8.11 -10.62 -15.49
C LEU A 571 9.55 -10.24 -15.08
N GLU A 572 10.44 -9.99 -16.02
CA GLU A 572 11.85 -9.67 -15.73
C GLU A 572 12.01 -8.42 -14.86
N PRO A 573 11.41 -7.25 -15.18
CA PRO A 573 11.51 -6.06 -14.33
C PRO A 573 10.93 -6.29 -12.93
N ALA A 574 9.82 -7.04 -12.82
CA ALA A 574 9.20 -7.36 -11.54
C ALA A 574 10.11 -8.24 -10.66
N LEU A 575 10.79 -9.22 -11.25
CA LEU A 575 11.72 -10.10 -10.52
C LEU A 575 13.03 -9.38 -10.15
N LEU A 576 13.56 -8.53 -11.04
CA LEU A 576 14.71 -7.67 -10.72
C LEU A 576 14.37 -6.72 -9.56
N LYS A 577 13.18 -6.11 -9.56
CA LYS A 577 12.70 -5.34 -8.41
C LYS A 577 12.63 -6.21 -7.16
N ALA A 578 12.05 -7.40 -7.26
CA ALA A 578 11.90 -8.31 -6.12
C ALA A 578 13.25 -8.68 -5.46
N VAL A 579 14.28 -8.98 -6.23
CA VAL A 579 15.60 -9.33 -5.67
C VAL A 579 16.34 -8.12 -5.08
N ARG A 580 16.13 -6.92 -5.65
CA ARG A 580 16.69 -5.67 -5.12
C ARG A 580 16.02 -5.27 -3.80
N GLU A 581 14.71 -5.42 -3.67
CA GLU A 581 13.97 -5.18 -2.42
C GLU A 581 14.32 -6.24 -1.37
N ALA A 582 14.41 -7.50 -1.74
CA ALA A 582 14.87 -8.56 -0.84
C ALA A 582 16.25 -8.24 -0.24
N GLY A 583 17.14 -7.64 -1.00
CA GLY A 583 18.45 -7.20 -0.55
C GLY A 583 19.30 -8.34 0.02
N LEU A 584 19.18 -9.55 -0.53
CA LEU A 584 19.96 -10.73 -0.11
C LEU A 584 21.27 -10.85 -0.87
N PHE A 585 21.27 -10.61 -2.17
CA PHE A 585 22.42 -10.72 -3.08
C PHE A 585 22.70 -9.41 -3.82
N THR A 586 21.68 -8.65 -4.15
CA THR A 586 21.73 -7.32 -4.78
C THR A 586 20.75 -6.39 -4.08
N SER A 587 20.90 -5.08 -4.22
CA SER A 587 19.94 -4.09 -3.73
C SER A 587 19.98 -2.82 -4.58
N TRP A 588 19.05 -1.90 -4.36
CA TRP A 588 19.03 -0.59 -5.02
C TRP A 588 20.31 0.24 -4.79
N THR A 589 20.91 0.08 -3.61
CA THR A 589 22.08 0.86 -3.20
C THR A 589 23.40 0.10 -3.29
N GLU A 590 23.34 -1.23 -3.38
CA GLU A 590 24.50 -2.13 -3.44
C GLU A 590 24.19 -3.20 -4.49
N SER A 591 24.18 -2.76 -5.79
CA SER A 591 23.87 -3.64 -6.89
C SER A 591 25.01 -4.63 -7.20
N ASP A 592 24.62 -5.88 -7.47
CA ASP A 592 25.51 -6.89 -8.08
C ASP A 592 25.07 -7.14 -9.52
N PRO A 593 25.73 -6.51 -10.52
CA PRO A 593 25.36 -6.67 -11.92
C PRO A 593 25.56 -8.09 -12.47
N ALA A 594 26.38 -8.92 -11.84
CA ALA A 594 26.59 -10.30 -12.27
C ALA A 594 25.40 -11.17 -11.81
N TYR A 595 24.95 -10.98 -10.57
CA TYR A 595 23.74 -11.64 -10.07
C TYR A 595 22.49 -11.20 -10.85
N GLU A 596 22.31 -9.90 -11.08
CA GLU A 596 21.16 -9.37 -11.84
C GLU A 596 21.12 -9.91 -13.28
N ARG A 597 22.26 -10.02 -13.95
CA ARG A 597 22.32 -10.69 -15.27
C ARG A 597 21.94 -12.16 -15.21
N ALA A 598 22.37 -12.89 -14.17
CA ALA A 598 21.97 -14.28 -14.00
C ALA A 598 20.46 -14.42 -13.74
N VAL A 599 19.82 -13.46 -13.06
CA VAL A 599 18.37 -13.38 -12.94
C VAL A 599 17.71 -13.22 -14.30
N SER A 600 18.15 -12.24 -15.11
CA SER A 600 17.63 -11.98 -16.46
C SER A 600 17.79 -13.21 -17.39
N ASP A 601 18.96 -13.84 -17.37
CA ASP A 601 19.26 -15.02 -18.17
C ASP A 601 18.34 -16.21 -17.77
N PHE A 602 18.10 -16.41 -16.47
CA PHE A 602 17.19 -17.44 -15.96
C PHE A 602 15.74 -17.15 -16.39
N VAL A 603 15.30 -15.91 -16.25
CA VAL A 603 13.92 -15.51 -16.62
C VAL A 603 13.69 -15.74 -18.11
N ALA A 604 14.61 -15.29 -18.94
CA ALA A 604 14.52 -15.45 -20.40
C ALA A 604 14.55 -16.92 -20.86
N ALA A 605 15.24 -17.78 -20.13
CA ALA A 605 15.40 -19.20 -20.49
C ALA A 605 14.29 -20.09 -19.91
N GLY A 606 13.51 -19.62 -18.93
CA GLY A 606 12.55 -20.42 -18.20
C GLY A 606 11.21 -19.69 -17.93
N PRO A 607 11.05 -19.00 -16.78
CA PRO A 607 9.76 -18.45 -16.36
C PRO A 607 9.16 -17.42 -17.32
N GLY A 608 9.98 -16.60 -17.98
CA GLY A 608 9.57 -15.59 -18.96
C GLY A 608 9.59 -16.08 -20.42
N HIS A 609 10.00 -17.33 -20.64
CA HIS A 609 10.06 -17.87 -22.01
C HIS A 609 8.63 -18.12 -22.53
N GLY A 610 8.25 -17.43 -23.60
CA GLY A 610 6.91 -17.49 -24.17
C GLY A 610 6.53 -18.82 -24.83
N GLU A 611 7.50 -19.69 -25.12
CA GLU A 611 7.34 -20.96 -25.81
C GLU A 611 8.17 -22.07 -25.14
N GLY A 612 7.99 -23.32 -25.55
CA GLY A 612 8.81 -24.44 -25.11
C GLY A 612 8.22 -25.27 -23.96
N VAL A 613 9.06 -26.15 -23.38
CA VAL A 613 8.63 -27.18 -22.43
C VAL A 613 8.09 -26.53 -21.14
N THR A 614 8.78 -25.56 -20.60
CA THR A 614 8.38 -24.90 -19.34
C THR A 614 7.04 -24.20 -19.47
N ARG A 615 6.81 -23.48 -20.58
CA ARG A 615 5.52 -22.84 -20.89
C ARG A 615 4.39 -23.88 -21.02
N GLY A 616 4.67 -25.00 -21.71
CA GLY A 616 3.70 -26.11 -21.86
C GLY A 616 3.30 -26.71 -20.52
N LEU A 617 4.26 -26.97 -19.62
CA LEU A 617 4.00 -27.49 -18.27
C LEU A 617 3.17 -26.53 -17.42
N ILE A 618 3.47 -25.22 -17.47
CA ILE A 618 2.68 -24.20 -16.75
C ILE A 618 1.27 -24.13 -17.33
N ALA A 619 1.10 -24.14 -18.65
CA ALA A 619 -0.20 -24.06 -19.31
C ALA A 619 -1.07 -25.27 -18.95
N GLU A 620 -0.54 -26.48 -19.03
CA GLU A 620 -1.26 -27.72 -18.64
C GLU A 620 -1.71 -27.67 -17.18
N PHE A 621 -0.83 -27.21 -16.28
CA PHE A 621 -1.16 -27.07 -14.86
C PHE A 621 -2.21 -25.98 -14.63
N ALA A 622 -2.12 -24.85 -15.33
CA ALA A 622 -3.08 -23.75 -15.26
C ALA A 622 -4.46 -24.19 -15.78
N ASP A 623 -4.52 -24.90 -16.91
CA ASP A 623 -5.76 -25.43 -17.47
C ASP A 623 -6.46 -26.39 -16.50
N ALA A 624 -5.69 -27.26 -15.83
CA ALA A 624 -6.23 -28.18 -14.83
C ALA A 624 -6.82 -27.48 -13.61
N LEU A 625 -6.35 -26.27 -13.29
CA LEU A 625 -6.81 -25.45 -12.16
C LEU A 625 -7.78 -24.34 -12.55
N ALA A 626 -8.01 -24.10 -13.83
CA ALA A 626 -8.83 -22.99 -14.33
C ALA A 626 -10.24 -22.89 -13.70
N PRO A 627 -11.00 -24.00 -13.47
CA PRO A 627 -12.30 -23.91 -12.80
C PRO A 627 -12.20 -23.39 -11.36
N HIS A 628 -11.09 -23.68 -10.68
CA HIS A 628 -10.84 -23.28 -9.28
C HIS A 628 -10.36 -21.85 -9.19
N VAL A 629 -9.53 -21.41 -10.14
CA VAL A 629 -9.15 -20.00 -10.31
C VAL A 629 -10.38 -19.15 -10.59
N ARG A 630 -11.25 -19.56 -11.54
CA ARG A 630 -12.51 -18.88 -11.83
C ARG A 630 -13.37 -18.72 -10.58
N ALA A 631 -13.48 -19.77 -9.76
CA ALA A 631 -14.25 -19.69 -8.52
C ALA A 631 -13.70 -18.65 -7.54
N GLN A 632 -12.38 -18.54 -7.41
CA GLN A 632 -11.74 -17.55 -6.55
C GLN A 632 -11.87 -16.12 -7.09
N VAL A 633 -11.61 -15.91 -8.38
CA VAL A 633 -11.71 -14.60 -9.04
C VAL A 633 -13.13 -14.03 -8.90
N LEU A 634 -14.14 -14.81 -9.26
CA LEU A 634 -15.54 -14.38 -9.14
C LEU A 634 -15.98 -14.22 -7.69
N GLY A 635 -15.53 -15.14 -6.81
CA GLY A 635 -15.84 -15.09 -5.38
C GLY A 635 -15.27 -13.84 -4.71
N ALA A 636 -13.99 -13.53 -4.92
CA ALA A 636 -13.35 -12.35 -4.37
C ALA A 636 -13.99 -11.06 -4.90
N ALA A 637 -14.26 -10.98 -6.20
CA ALA A 637 -14.93 -9.83 -6.82
C ALA A 637 -16.34 -9.62 -6.23
N LEU A 638 -17.15 -10.67 -6.10
CA LEU A 638 -18.51 -10.55 -5.58
C LEU A 638 -18.53 -10.17 -4.10
N VAL A 639 -17.65 -10.75 -3.28
CA VAL A 639 -17.52 -10.38 -1.87
C VAL A 639 -17.13 -8.90 -1.74
N HIS A 640 -16.12 -8.46 -2.48
CA HIS A 640 -15.68 -7.06 -2.50
C HIS A 640 -16.82 -6.10 -2.85
N LEU A 641 -17.57 -6.40 -3.90
CA LEU A 641 -18.63 -5.54 -4.41
C LEU A 641 -19.87 -5.49 -3.52
N THR A 642 -20.07 -6.46 -2.62
CA THR A 642 -21.32 -6.60 -1.86
C THR A 642 -21.16 -6.51 -0.34
N MET A 643 -19.94 -6.63 0.20
CA MET A 643 -19.66 -6.42 1.61
C MET A 643 -19.96 -4.98 2.06
N PRO A 644 -19.99 -4.67 3.36
CA PRO A 644 -20.04 -3.29 3.86
C PRO A 644 -18.85 -2.46 3.41
N GLY A 645 -19.08 -1.17 3.21
CA GLY A 645 -18.09 -0.22 2.69
C GLY A 645 -18.36 0.21 1.25
N VAL A 646 -17.49 1.06 0.73
CA VAL A 646 -17.49 1.63 -0.62
C VAL A 646 -16.42 0.93 -1.44
N PRO A 647 -16.76 0.06 -2.38
CA PRO A 647 -15.78 -0.59 -3.22
C PRO A 647 -15.11 0.42 -4.16
N ASP A 648 -13.77 0.46 -4.14
CA ASP A 648 -12.94 1.18 -5.08
C ASP A 648 -12.34 0.18 -6.09
N LEU A 649 -12.75 0.29 -7.34
CA LEU A 649 -12.23 -0.54 -8.43
C LEU A 649 -11.03 0.16 -9.04
N TYR A 650 -9.94 -0.55 -9.18
CA TYR A 650 -8.80 -0.05 -9.94
C TYR A 650 -9.03 -0.25 -11.43
N GLN A 651 -8.51 0.67 -12.26
CA GLN A 651 -8.67 0.66 -13.71
C GLN A 651 -8.39 -0.72 -14.34
N GLY A 652 -9.34 -1.22 -15.11
CA GLY A 652 -9.29 -2.51 -15.83
C GLY A 652 -9.71 -3.72 -15.00
N THR A 653 -9.89 -3.59 -13.68
CA THR A 653 -10.17 -4.73 -12.78
C THR A 653 -11.64 -5.17 -12.77
N GLU A 654 -12.51 -4.48 -13.45
CA GLU A 654 -13.87 -4.93 -13.73
C GLU A 654 -13.91 -6.20 -14.56
N SER A 655 -12.88 -6.44 -15.36
CA SER A 655 -12.61 -7.66 -16.13
C SER A 655 -11.40 -8.39 -15.58
N GLU A 656 -11.01 -9.51 -16.21
CA GLU A 656 -9.74 -10.15 -15.87
C GLU A 656 -8.57 -9.20 -16.10
N TYR A 657 -7.80 -8.97 -15.05
CA TYR A 657 -6.69 -8.02 -15.05
C TYR A 657 -5.44 -8.66 -14.47
N LEU A 658 -4.47 -8.94 -15.32
CA LEU A 658 -3.20 -9.53 -14.93
C LEU A 658 -2.12 -8.45 -14.90
N ALA A 659 -1.67 -8.08 -13.70
CA ALA A 659 -0.60 -7.12 -13.51
C ALA A 659 0.30 -7.52 -12.33
N LEU A 660 1.56 -7.18 -12.47
CA LEU A 660 2.61 -7.30 -11.47
C LEU A 660 2.83 -5.95 -10.79
N VAL A 661 3.87 -5.85 -9.97
CA VAL A 661 4.21 -4.62 -9.24
C VAL A 661 4.55 -3.45 -10.17
N ASP A 662 4.40 -2.23 -9.67
CA ASP A 662 4.76 -1.02 -10.43
C ASP A 662 6.17 -1.11 -11.08
N PRO A 663 6.35 -0.60 -12.29
CA PRO A 663 5.40 0.22 -13.08
C PRO A 663 4.35 -0.58 -13.88
N ASP A 664 4.35 -1.90 -13.83
CA ASP A 664 3.48 -2.75 -14.65
C ASP A 664 1.98 -2.47 -14.39
N ASN A 665 1.58 -2.34 -13.13
CA ASN A 665 0.19 -2.04 -12.73
C ASN A 665 -0.23 -0.58 -12.99
N ARG A 666 0.67 0.30 -13.44
CA ARG A 666 0.39 1.73 -13.73
C ARG A 666 0.30 2.03 -15.22
N ARG A 667 0.14 1.02 -16.08
CA ARG A 667 -0.09 1.20 -17.51
C ARG A 667 -1.35 2.02 -17.75
N PRO A 668 -1.42 2.83 -18.83
CA PRO A 668 -2.61 3.62 -19.18
C PRO A 668 -3.88 2.73 -19.25
N PHE A 669 -4.99 3.27 -18.75
CA PHE A 669 -6.27 2.58 -18.81
C PHE A 669 -6.64 2.22 -20.25
N ARG A 670 -7.09 0.98 -20.43
CA ARG A 670 -7.69 0.48 -21.67
C ARG A 670 -9.02 -0.17 -21.37
N ARG A 671 -10.05 0.26 -22.07
CA ARG A 671 -11.35 -0.39 -21.97
C ARG A 671 -11.25 -1.82 -22.52
N PRO A 672 -11.81 -2.84 -21.84
CA PRO A 672 -11.92 -4.19 -22.39
C PRO A 672 -12.73 -4.19 -23.70
N ASP A 673 -12.22 -4.88 -24.74
CA ASP A 673 -12.86 -4.94 -26.05
C ASP A 673 -14.13 -5.79 -26.02
N VAL A 674 -14.12 -6.87 -25.25
CA VAL A 674 -15.24 -7.83 -25.10
C VAL A 674 -15.51 -8.03 -23.61
N PRO A 675 -16.77 -7.87 -23.17
CA PRO A 675 -17.14 -8.16 -21.79
C PRO A 675 -16.91 -9.64 -21.45
N ASP A 676 -16.23 -9.89 -20.33
CA ASP A 676 -16.07 -11.22 -19.75
C ASP A 676 -17.11 -11.48 -18.63
N GLU A 677 -17.02 -12.66 -18.02
CA GLU A 677 -17.92 -13.06 -16.95
C GLU A 677 -17.77 -12.19 -15.71
N LYS A 678 -16.53 -11.78 -15.36
CA LYS A 678 -16.23 -10.92 -14.24
C LYS A 678 -16.80 -9.51 -14.44
N GLN A 679 -16.72 -8.97 -15.65
CA GLN A 679 -17.31 -7.67 -15.96
C GLN A 679 -18.84 -7.70 -15.86
N THR A 680 -19.46 -8.78 -16.31
CA THR A 680 -20.92 -8.97 -16.19
C THR A 680 -21.33 -9.00 -14.71
N LEU A 681 -20.60 -9.76 -13.88
CA LEU A 681 -20.82 -9.80 -12.43
C LEU A 681 -20.62 -8.41 -11.80
N THR A 682 -19.55 -7.72 -12.16
CA THR A 682 -19.22 -6.38 -11.66
C THR A 682 -20.32 -5.39 -11.98
N ALA A 683 -20.75 -5.30 -13.25
CA ALA A 683 -21.81 -4.41 -13.66
C ALA A 683 -23.15 -4.72 -12.97
N THR A 684 -23.47 -6.00 -12.80
CA THR A 684 -24.68 -6.42 -12.08
C THR A 684 -24.65 -5.99 -10.62
N ALA A 685 -23.55 -6.22 -9.91
CA ALA A 685 -23.41 -5.85 -8.50
C ALA A 685 -23.40 -4.33 -8.29
N LEU A 686 -22.70 -3.58 -9.15
CA LEU A 686 -22.67 -2.12 -9.11
C LEU A 686 -24.05 -1.51 -9.44
N GLY A 687 -24.76 -2.06 -10.42
CA GLY A 687 -26.13 -1.67 -10.76
C GLY A 687 -27.06 -1.86 -9.56
N LEU A 688 -26.94 -3.00 -8.87
CA LEU A 688 -27.74 -3.29 -7.68
C LEU A 688 -27.44 -2.32 -6.52
N ARG A 689 -26.17 -1.93 -6.32
CA ARG A 689 -25.78 -0.93 -5.31
C ARG A 689 -26.41 0.45 -5.62
N ARG A 690 -26.49 0.85 -6.88
CA ARG A 690 -27.14 2.10 -7.29
C ARG A 690 -28.66 2.05 -7.11
N GLU A 691 -29.29 0.92 -7.40
CA GLU A 691 -30.72 0.73 -7.24
C GLU A 691 -31.15 0.68 -5.77
N LEU A 692 -30.30 0.15 -4.88
CA LEU A 692 -30.61 -0.10 -3.49
C LEU A 692 -29.64 0.62 -2.53
N PRO A 693 -29.54 1.97 -2.58
CA PRO A 693 -28.58 2.72 -1.76
C PRO A 693 -28.84 2.55 -0.25
N GLY A 694 -30.07 2.30 0.19
CA GLY A 694 -30.39 1.99 1.59
C GLY A 694 -29.93 0.61 2.05
N VAL A 695 -29.65 -0.32 1.13
CA VAL A 695 -29.15 -1.66 1.45
C VAL A 695 -27.63 -1.68 1.58
N PHE A 696 -26.94 -0.94 0.73
CA PHE A 696 -25.47 -0.97 0.64
C PHE A 696 -24.79 0.24 1.27
N GLY A 697 -25.51 1.34 1.48
CA GLY A 697 -24.99 2.56 2.10
C GLY A 697 -24.83 2.43 3.62
N GLU A 698 -24.61 3.57 4.27
CA GLU A 698 -24.28 3.67 5.71
C GLU A 698 -25.32 3.04 6.64
N SER A 699 -26.60 3.06 6.27
CA SER A 699 -27.69 2.43 7.03
C SER A 699 -27.87 0.94 6.74
N GLY A 700 -27.10 0.38 5.83
CA GLY A 700 -27.23 -0.99 5.35
C GLY A 700 -26.78 -2.03 6.39
N ALA A 701 -27.68 -2.86 6.86
CA ALA A 701 -27.36 -3.93 7.80
C ALA A 701 -26.56 -5.07 7.13
N TYR A 702 -25.75 -5.75 7.94
CA TYR A 702 -25.01 -6.95 7.55
C TYR A 702 -25.38 -8.11 8.48
N ALA A 703 -25.70 -9.26 7.91
CA ALA A 703 -25.99 -10.47 8.66
C ALA A 703 -25.28 -11.68 8.02
N PRO A 704 -24.41 -12.39 8.76
CA PRO A 704 -23.88 -13.68 8.32
C PRO A 704 -25.00 -14.67 8.06
N LEU A 705 -24.86 -15.53 7.03
CA LEU A 705 -25.72 -16.68 6.81
C LEU A 705 -24.93 -17.95 7.06
N THR A 706 -25.55 -18.90 7.74
CA THR A 706 -24.88 -20.15 8.14
C THR A 706 -25.26 -21.27 7.16
N ALA A 707 -24.23 -21.91 6.60
CA ALA A 707 -24.38 -23.19 5.90
C ALA A 707 -24.23 -24.34 6.91
N THR A 708 -24.94 -25.42 6.66
CA THR A 708 -24.84 -26.69 7.40
C THR A 708 -24.55 -27.85 6.46
N GLY A 709 -24.03 -28.97 6.97
CA GLY A 709 -23.62 -30.12 6.18
C GLY A 709 -22.09 -30.25 6.05
N ARG A 710 -21.63 -31.31 5.38
CA ARG A 710 -20.20 -31.71 5.35
C ARG A 710 -19.32 -30.74 4.63
N ALA A 711 -19.82 -30.07 3.60
CA ALA A 711 -19.08 -29.08 2.82
C ALA A 711 -19.37 -27.63 3.27
N ALA A 712 -20.02 -27.40 4.41
CA ALA A 712 -20.29 -26.04 4.93
C ALA A 712 -19.04 -25.13 5.01
N PRO A 713 -17.82 -25.59 5.37
CA PRO A 713 -16.61 -24.76 5.36
C PRO A 713 -16.23 -24.21 3.98
N HIS A 714 -16.79 -24.75 2.90
CA HIS A 714 -16.55 -24.30 1.53
C HIS A 714 -17.54 -23.24 1.04
N LEU A 715 -18.49 -22.82 1.88
CA LEU A 715 -19.49 -21.81 1.55
C LEU A 715 -19.35 -20.59 2.47
N LEU A 716 -19.20 -19.40 1.89
CA LEU A 716 -19.38 -18.14 2.60
C LEU A 716 -20.66 -17.49 2.09
N ALA A 717 -21.53 -17.05 3.00
CA ALA A 717 -22.73 -16.30 2.61
C ALA A 717 -23.10 -15.24 3.66
N PHE A 718 -23.69 -14.15 3.18
CA PHE A 718 -24.22 -13.09 4.04
C PHE A 718 -25.41 -12.39 3.38
N CYS A 719 -26.21 -11.72 4.19
CA CYS A 719 -27.36 -10.95 3.77
C CYS A 719 -27.17 -9.47 4.09
N ARG A 720 -27.51 -8.61 3.12
CA ARG A 720 -27.56 -7.15 3.29
C ARG A 720 -29.00 -6.73 3.47
N SER A 721 -29.30 -6.13 4.65
CA SER A 721 -30.60 -5.53 5.00
C SER A 721 -31.84 -6.42 4.74
N GLY A 722 -31.69 -7.74 4.73
CA GLY A 722 -32.78 -8.65 4.38
C GLY A 722 -33.26 -8.60 2.92
N ALA A 723 -32.54 -7.93 2.04
CA ALA A 723 -32.92 -7.66 0.66
C ALA A 723 -31.99 -8.30 -0.38
N VAL A 724 -30.72 -8.49 -0.07
CA VAL A 724 -29.72 -9.06 -0.96
C VAL A 724 -28.91 -10.12 -0.23
N VAL A 725 -28.74 -11.29 -0.85
CA VAL A 725 -27.87 -12.37 -0.38
C VAL A 725 -26.69 -12.56 -1.34
N THR A 726 -25.50 -12.58 -0.78
CA THR A 726 -24.27 -12.97 -1.46
C THR A 726 -23.84 -14.32 -0.95
N ALA A 727 -23.55 -15.26 -1.87
CA ALA A 727 -22.99 -16.56 -1.55
C ALA A 727 -21.86 -16.92 -2.51
N VAL A 728 -20.74 -17.43 -1.99
CA VAL A 728 -19.57 -17.78 -2.79
C VAL A 728 -18.97 -19.11 -2.36
N THR A 729 -18.44 -19.84 -3.34
CA THR A 729 -17.66 -21.06 -3.11
C THR A 729 -16.23 -20.68 -2.76
N ARG A 730 -15.71 -21.19 -1.65
CA ARG A 730 -14.29 -21.08 -1.27
C ARG A 730 -13.62 -22.45 -1.31
N LEU A 731 -12.30 -22.48 -1.54
CA LEU A 731 -11.47 -23.70 -1.59
C LEU A 731 -12.10 -24.79 -2.50
N SER A 732 -12.46 -24.38 -3.71
CA SER A 732 -13.23 -25.20 -4.65
C SER A 732 -12.51 -26.47 -5.11
N LEU A 733 -11.17 -26.52 -5.12
CA LEU A 733 -10.41 -27.73 -5.41
C LEU A 733 -10.59 -28.76 -4.27
N ARG A 734 -10.45 -28.33 -3.02
CA ARG A 734 -10.68 -29.19 -1.85
C ARG A 734 -12.14 -29.68 -1.79
N LEU A 735 -13.08 -28.80 -2.15
CA LEU A 735 -14.48 -29.17 -2.27
C LEU A 735 -14.70 -30.30 -3.29
N ALA A 736 -14.09 -30.18 -4.45
CA ALA A 736 -14.19 -31.18 -5.53
C ALA A 736 -13.57 -32.53 -5.10
N GLU A 737 -12.36 -32.51 -4.55
CA GLU A 737 -11.66 -33.67 -3.99
C GLU A 737 -12.46 -34.33 -2.85
N GLY A 738 -13.16 -33.49 -2.04
CA GLY A 738 -14.06 -33.93 -0.97
C GLY A 738 -15.37 -34.53 -1.45
N GLY A 739 -15.67 -34.57 -2.77
CA GLY A 739 -16.87 -35.11 -3.38
C GLY A 739 -18.02 -34.11 -3.51
N GLY A 740 -17.73 -32.82 -3.63
CA GLY A 740 -18.70 -31.77 -3.91
C GLY A 740 -19.58 -31.37 -2.70
N TRP A 741 -20.70 -30.76 -2.98
CA TRP A 741 -21.58 -30.15 -1.96
C TRP A 741 -22.35 -31.16 -1.10
N ARG A 742 -22.58 -32.38 -1.57
CA ARG A 742 -23.26 -33.45 -0.84
C ARG A 742 -24.57 -32.98 -0.18
N ASP A 743 -24.65 -33.08 1.16
CA ASP A 743 -25.79 -32.71 2.01
C ASP A 743 -25.76 -31.28 2.49
N THR A 744 -24.87 -30.46 1.91
CA THR A 744 -24.69 -29.07 2.38
C THR A 744 -25.84 -28.19 1.90
N VAL A 745 -26.37 -27.41 2.84
CA VAL A 745 -27.47 -26.49 2.62
C VAL A 745 -27.16 -25.11 3.19
N LEU A 746 -27.78 -24.08 2.62
CA LEU A 746 -27.77 -22.70 3.09
C LEU A 746 -29.18 -22.30 3.54
N GLU A 747 -29.31 -21.68 4.68
CA GLU A 747 -30.56 -21.12 5.19
C GLU A 747 -30.73 -19.70 4.63
N LEU A 748 -31.64 -19.51 3.69
CA LEU A 748 -32.03 -18.18 3.19
C LEU A 748 -33.03 -17.52 4.16
N PRO A 749 -32.94 -16.18 4.36
CA PRO A 749 -33.91 -15.50 5.20
C PRO A 749 -35.34 -15.65 4.70
N ASP A 750 -36.28 -15.75 5.63
CA ASP A 750 -37.71 -15.80 5.34
C ASP A 750 -38.22 -14.54 4.62
N GLY A 751 -39.35 -14.68 3.92
CA GLY A 751 -40.10 -13.51 3.44
C GLY A 751 -40.09 -13.25 1.95
N GLY A 752 -40.01 -14.26 1.12
CA GLY A 752 -40.30 -14.16 -0.29
C GLY A 752 -39.35 -14.96 -1.20
N PRO A 753 -39.61 -15.06 -2.48
CA PRO A 753 -38.68 -15.65 -3.43
C PRO A 753 -37.46 -14.77 -3.59
N TRP A 754 -36.32 -15.44 -3.78
CA TRP A 754 -35.01 -14.85 -4.01
C TRP A 754 -34.60 -15.10 -5.45
N ARG A 755 -34.47 -14.05 -6.24
CA ARG A 755 -34.06 -14.14 -7.64
C ARG A 755 -32.55 -14.09 -7.78
N ASP A 756 -31.95 -15.05 -8.47
CA ASP A 756 -30.54 -15.06 -8.80
C ASP A 756 -30.26 -14.12 -9.98
N LEU A 757 -29.54 -13.01 -9.71
CA LEU A 757 -29.21 -11.99 -10.70
C LEU A 757 -28.06 -12.40 -11.64
N LEU A 758 -27.29 -13.43 -11.27
CA LEU A 758 -26.17 -13.94 -12.05
C LEU A 758 -26.52 -15.18 -12.86
N SER A 759 -27.69 -15.78 -12.67
CA SER A 759 -28.11 -16.99 -13.41
C SER A 759 -28.22 -16.73 -14.91
N ALA A 760 -27.73 -17.67 -15.70
CA ALA A 760 -27.95 -17.69 -17.14
C ALA A 760 -29.41 -18.02 -17.51
N SER A 761 -30.15 -18.65 -16.59
CA SER A 761 -31.58 -18.96 -16.73
C SER A 761 -32.41 -17.78 -16.25
N PRO A 762 -33.07 -17.02 -17.12
CA PRO A 762 -33.88 -15.86 -16.71
C PRO A 762 -34.97 -16.25 -15.70
N GLY A 763 -35.01 -15.52 -14.55
CA GLY A 763 -36.04 -15.72 -13.55
C GLY A 763 -35.83 -16.92 -12.62
N ARG A 764 -34.62 -17.47 -12.53
CA ARG A 764 -34.29 -18.47 -11.52
C ARG A 764 -34.52 -17.92 -10.12
N GLU A 765 -35.39 -18.55 -9.37
CA GLU A 765 -35.78 -18.11 -8.04
C GLU A 765 -35.69 -19.25 -7.03
N PHE A 766 -35.36 -18.89 -5.78
CA PHE A 766 -35.34 -19.77 -4.63
C PHE A 766 -36.37 -19.30 -3.61
N THR A 767 -37.09 -20.23 -2.97
CA THR A 767 -37.92 -19.90 -1.81
C THR A 767 -37.07 -19.60 -0.59
N GLY A 768 -37.55 -18.78 0.35
CA GLY A 768 -36.91 -18.64 1.65
C GLY A 768 -36.84 -19.98 2.39
N GLY A 769 -35.91 -20.09 3.35
CA GLY A 769 -35.61 -21.32 4.07
C GLY A 769 -34.42 -22.08 3.47
N THR A 770 -34.41 -23.40 3.65
CA THR A 770 -33.26 -24.27 3.31
C THR A 770 -33.12 -24.49 1.80
N VAL A 771 -31.94 -24.13 1.23
CA VAL A 771 -31.58 -24.35 -0.17
C VAL A 771 -30.33 -25.21 -0.26
N ALA A 772 -30.35 -26.24 -1.10
CA ALA A 772 -29.19 -27.11 -1.32
C ALA A 772 -28.04 -26.30 -2.00
N ALA A 773 -26.84 -26.36 -1.44
CA ALA A 773 -25.68 -25.66 -2.03
C ALA A 773 -25.36 -26.16 -3.44
N GLY A 774 -25.53 -27.45 -3.72
CA GLY A 774 -25.37 -28.02 -5.06
C GLY A 774 -26.37 -27.45 -6.07
N GLU A 775 -27.59 -27.09 -5.65
CA GLU A 775 -28.54 -26.40 -6.48
C GLU A 775 -28.17 -24.92 -6.65
N LEU A 776 -27.84 -24.23 -5.54
CA LEU A 776 -27.46 -22.81 -5.57
C LEU A 776 -26.31 -22.55 -6.56
N PHE A 777 -25.27 -23.40 -6.53
CA PHE A 777 -24.06 -23.25 -7.35
C PHE A 777 -24.03 -24.12 -8.60
N ALA A 778 -25.17 -24.59 -9.09
CA ALA A 778 -25.23 -25.47 -10.26
C ALA A 778 -24.70 -24.83 -11.55
N GLU A 779 -24.87 -23.53 -11.73
CA GLU A 779 -24.43 -22.79 -12.93
C GLU A 779 -23.11 -22.04 -12.72
N ARG A 780 -22.92 -21.46 -11.55
CA ARG A 780 -21.76 -20.63 -11.21
C ARG A 780 -21.28 -20.89 -9.79
N PRO A 781 -20.00 -20.68 -9.50
CA PRO A 781 -19.46 -20.85 -8.15
C PRO A 781 -19.85 -19.71 -7.19
N VAL A 782 -20.67 -18.77 -7.66
CA VAL A 782 -21.15 -17.60 -6.93
C VAL A 782 -22.64 -17.38 -7.19
N ALA A 783 -23.36 -16.78 -6.23
CA ALA A 783 -24.76 -16.39 -6.36
C ALA A 783 -25.00 -15.01 -5.75
N LEU A 784 -25.72 -14.17 -6.47
CA LEU A 784 -26.20 -12.87 -6.02
C LEU A 784 -27.72 -12.86 -6.07
N LEU A 785 -28.33 -13.03 -4.90
CA LEU A 785 -29.78 -13.16 -4.81
C LEU A 785 -30.41 -11.84 -4.35
N ARG A 786 -31.43 -11.40 -5.08
CA ARG A 786 -32.28 -10.27 -4.70
C ARG A 786 -33.66 -10.76 -4.28
N ARG A 787 -34.16 -10.26 -3.19
CA ARG A 787 -35.53 -10.54 -2.73
C ARG A 787 -36.53 -9.93 -3.71
N VAL A 788 -37.51 -10.70 -4.19
CA VAL A 788 -38.54 -10.23 -5.10
C VAL A 788 -39.52 -9.35 -4.34
N GLY A 789 -39.72 -8.10 -4.82
CA GLY A 789 -40.58 -7.11 -4.16
C GLY A 789 -39.89 -6.22 -3.12
N SER A 790 -38.57 -6.28 -3.01
CA SER A 790 -37.77 -5.36 -2.19
C SER A 790 -37.22 -4.21 -3.01
#